data_4d1170e42f2446384c1180cc2e71fd0a
#
_entry.id   4d1170e42f2446384c1180cc2e71fd0a
#
_cell.length_a   1.000
_cell.length_b   1.000
_cell.length_c   1.000
_cell.angle_alpha   90.00
_cell.angle_beta   90.00
_cell.angle_gamma   90.00
#
_symmetry.space_group_name_H-M   'P 1'
#
loop_
_entity.id
_entity.type
_entity.pdbx_description
1 polymer ?
#
loop_
_entity_poly.entity_id
_entity_poly.type
_entity_poly.pdbx_seq_one_letter_code
_entity_poly.pdbx_strand_id
1 'polypeptide(L)'
;LSQDGKVWKMNGFRGGSLNDGKDITFGGKGTVVLKDDVVQGAGSLTFNGDYTVRPEGNQTWVGGGIIVNDGHRVDWMVNGLAGDALHKTGKGTLVVAGSGENPGTLNTGDGTVILAQKADAAGRVRAFSEVRIVSGRPVVVLQDSHQIEGDRIRWGYRGGTLDINGNDMTFHRLAAADEGAVLTSRAGSATVRLDFSPSGQKAVMWHGHFTGNLSVLNNTSSAVDFIMDGGADMSGSFTQQGGGLYIQGHPVVHAVSSEAVAAALRKQGDNSVLTRPVSFTQKDWESRTFSIGQLKLKEASFSLSRNATLTGDIDADNATMVLGSDSLYLDMKDGTGSSSAPVKGTSAAGGASGTSTFRGNVNMRHSSLTVRDHFTGSITASDSRIVVNSENVRLEGDSRLTSSALTVSDGGRLHVKGGLETDGGVTLDGGTLLVDGGSVRNDVYERLLAWSEERGGLNGSGEYDFMTGAAGLLRGYVRGSAGNVNLQNAAWMMTGNSSVKHLESSGSALYFSRPGGEFHTLTAGSMDISDSVLVMRTDLHHSDQLRVTESLRGKNNLLLVDFTERSDGQKALNIPLVTAPAGTGADVFSVKTRDTGFSHITPVVRAEQGTGGTAWQLNVVQPETAAEPVVDEVSRPSLPVVMRQDAKTPN
;
A
#
# COMPACT_ATOMS: atom_id res chain seq x y z
N LEU A 1 22.93 -25.30 49.12
CA LEU A 1 23.63 -24.80 47.94
C LEU A 1 25.02 -25.41 47.87
N SER A 2 25.43 -25.84 46.69
CA SER A 2 26.79 -26.34 46.44
C SER A 2 27.40 -25.52 45.28
N GLN A 3 28.63 -25.06 45.50
CA GLN A 3 29.41 -24.36 44.46
C GLN A 3 30.85 -24.91 44.54
N ASP A 4 31.39 -25.36 43.42
CA ASP A 4 32.76 -25.88 43.31
C ASP A 4 33.11 -26.95 44.36
N GLY A 5 32.17 -27.82 44.67
CA GLY A 5 32.34 -28.85 45.67
C GLY A 5 32.16 -28.40 47.12
N LYS A 6 31.95 -27.11 47.36
CA LYS A 6 31.67 -26.59 48.70
C LYS A 6 30.19 -26.49 48.96
N VAL A 7 29.73 -26.99 50.10
CA VAL A 7 28.33 -26.92 50.50
C VAL A 7 28.10 -25.67 51.35
N TRP A 8 27.23 -24.80 50.86
CA TRP A 8 26.80 -23.61 51.55
C TRP A 8 25.43 -23.85 52.16
N LYS A 9 25.30 -23.73 53.45
CA LYS A 9 24.01 -23.81 54.14
C LYS A 9 23.39 -22.46 54.23
N MET A 10 22.28 -22.26 53.54
CA MET A 10 21.41 -21.12 53.77
C MET A 10 20.45 -21.49 54.90
N ASN A 11 20.85 -21.22 56.12
CA ASN A 11 20.11 -21.64 57.28
C ASN A 11 18.82 -20.87 57.47
N GLY A 12 17.75 -21.58 57.66
CA GLY A 12 16.63 -21.12 58.42
C GLY A 12 15.57 -20.40 57.64
N PHE A 13 15.16 -20.91 56.53
CA PHE A 13 14.11 -20.32 55.75
C PHE A 13 12.70 -20.44 56.36
N ARG A 14 12.58 -20.90 57.58
CA ARG A 14 11.30 -20.94 58.26
C ARG A 14 11.34 -19.99 59.43
N GLY A 15 10.80 -18.78 59.23
CA GLY A 15 10.54 -17.85 60.32
C GLY A 15 11.76 -17.28 61.02
N GLY A 16 12.47 -16.36 60.36
CA GLY A 16 13.51 -15.57 61.00
C GLY A 16 14.94 -16.08 60.84
N SER A 17 15.25 -16.59 59.65
CA SER A 17 16.59 -17.07 59.36
C SER A 17 17.60 -15.92 59.17
N LEU A 18 18.85 -16.20 59.47
CA LEU A 18 19.98 -15.26 59.32
C LEU A 18 20.19 -14.82 57.85
N ASN A 19 19.62 -15.48 56.87
CA ASN A 19 19.77 -15.19 55.46
C ASN A 19 18.52 -14.63 54.82
N ASP A 20 17.41 -14.58 55.55
CA ASP A 20 16.16 -14.00 55.03
C ASP A 20 16.36 -12.49 54.83
N GLY A 21 16.02 -12.04 53.60
CA GLY A 21 16.20 -10.65 53.22
C GLY A 21 17.63 -10.21 52.89
N LYS A 22 18.61 -11.12 52.86
CA LYS A 22 19.98 -10.82 52.54
C LYS A 22 20.27 -10.86 51.06
N ASP A 23 21.10 -9.94 50.58
CA ASP A 23 21.59 -9.95 49.24
C ASP A 23 22.66 -11.01 49.04
N ILE A 24 22.52 -11.81 47.99
CA ILE A 24 23.45 -12.86 47.63
C ILE A 24 24.07 -12.53 46.28
N THR A 25 25.41 -12.58 46.21
CA THR A 25 26.16 -12.35 44.96
C THR A 25 27.04 -13.56 44.69
N PHE A 26 26.92 -14.08 43.45
CA PHE A 26 27.80 -15.12 42.93
C PHE A 26 28.76 -14.50 41.92
N GLY A 27 30.07 -14.52 42.25
CA GLY A 27 31.13 -14.07 41.34
C GLY A 27 31.87 -15.26 40.71
N GLY A 28 32.72 -14.98 39.70
CA GLY A 28 33.43 -16.04 38.97
C GLY A 28 32.51 -16.85 38.06
N LYS A 29 32.62 -18.16 38.11
CA LYS A 29 31.74 -19.10 37.40
C LYS A 29 31.56 -20.37 38.19
N GLY A 30 30.47 -21.08 38.01
CA GLY A 30 30.24 -22.34 38.71
C GLY A 30 28.84 -22.92 38.56
N THR A 31 28.59 -23.95 39.33
CA THR A 31 27.30 -24.61 39.41
C THR A 31 26.78 -24.55 40.87
N VAL A 32 25.54 -24.13 40.99
CA VAL A 32 24.82 -24.14 42.27
C VAL A 32 23.79 -25.25 42.20
N VAL A 33 23.88 -26.19 43.16
CA VAL A 33 22.94 -27.32 43.28
C VAL A 33 22.10 -27.14 44.55
N LEU A 34 20.77 -27.09 44.36
CA LEU A 34 19.85 -27.00 45.49
C LEU A 34 19.65 -28.39 46.12
N LYS A 35 19.98 -28.48 47.40
CA LYS A 35 19.70 -29.66 48.20
C LYS A 35 18.33 -29.61 48.89
N ASP A 36 17.87 -28.36 49.16
CA ASP A 36 16.57 -28.06 49.73
C ASP A 36 15.91 -26.94 48.98
N ASP A 37 14.62 -26.74 49.21
CA ASP A 37 13.92 -25.55 48.70
C ASP A 37 14.54 -24.29 49.27
N VAL A 38 14.64 -23.25 48.43
CA VAL A 38 15.18 -21.97 48.80
C VAL A 38 14.08 -20.90 48.80
N VAL A 39 13.93 -20.23 49.94
CA VAL A 39 13.08 -19.04 50.03
C VAL A 39 14.01 -17.89 50.41
N GLN A 40 14.25 -16.99 49.44
CA GLN A 40 15.18 -15.89 49.59
C GLN A 40 14.56 -14.70 50.30
N GLY A 41 13.27 -14.57 50.32
CA GLY A 41 12.60 -13.38 50.86
C GLY A 41 12.85 -12.15 50.03
N ALA A 42 13.06 -11.00 50.71
CA ALA A 42 13.23 -9.70 50.06
C ALA A 42 14.67 -9.38 49.56
N GLY A 43 15.62 -10.28 49.75
CA GLY A 43 17.00 -10.09 49.33
C GLY A 43 17.17 -10.21 47.84
N SER A 44 18.20 -9.52 47.31
CA SER A 44 18.57 -9.64 45.90
C SER A 44 19.46 -10.85 45.63
N LEU A 45 19.35 -11.41 44.44
CA LEU A 45 20.22 -12.46 43.94
C LEU A 45 20.96 -11.91 42.71
N THR A 46 22.27 -11.77 42.78
CA THR A 46 23.08 -11.22 41.70
C THR A 46 24.12 -12.21 41.23
N PHE A 47 24.16 -12.41 39.92
CA PHE A 47 25.20 -13.19 39.25
C PHE A 47 26.15 -12.26 38.49
N ASN A 48 27.38 -12.26 38.92
CA ASN A 48 28.50 -11.54 38.26
C ASN A 48 29.46 -12.57 37.64
N GLY A 49 28.92 -13.57 37.00
CA GLY A 49 29.63 -14.65 36.36
C GLY A 49 28.66 -15.62 35.73
N ASP A 50 29.19 -16.59 34.96
CA ASP A 50 28.42 -17.63 34.30
C ASP A 50 28.14 -18.76 35.26
N TYR A 51 26.86 -19.08 35.48
CA TYR A 51 26.41 -20.07 36.42
C TYR A 51 25.35 -20.98 35.84
N THR A 52 25.33 -22.22 36.38
CA THR A 52 24.19 -23.12 36.27
C THR A 52 23.60 -23.30 37.65
N VAL A 53 22.29 -23.08 37.80
CA VAL A 53 21.54 -23.33 39.03
C VAL A 53 20.55 -24.43 38.77
N ARG A 54 20.71 -25.55 39.44
CA ARG A 54 19.89 -26.74 39.24
C ARG A 54 19.43 -27.39 40.55
N PRO A 55 18.27 -28.02 40.58
CA PRO A 55 17.85 -28.80 41.73
C PRO A 55 18.54 -30.17 41.72
N GLU A 56 18.73 -30.74 42.89
CA GLU A 56 19.10 -32.17 43.03
C GLU A 56 17.94 -33.07 42.64
N GLY A 57 16.73 -32.68 43.02
CA GLY A 57 15.47 -33.34 42.69
C GLY A 57 14.47 -32.33 42.11
N ASN A 58 13.45 -32.01 42.89
CA ASN A 58 12.41 -31.03 42.51
C ASN A 58 12.42 -29.79 43.38
N GLN A 59 13.57 -29.44 43.93
CA GLN A 59 13.70 -28.24 44.76
C GLN A 59 13.36 -26.98 43.97
N THR A 60 12.75 -26.04 44.67
CA THR A 60 12.28 -24.78 44.13
C THR A 60 13.07 -23.63 44.75
N TRP A 61 13.10 -22.52 43.98
CA TRP A 61 13.62 -21.24 44.46
C TRP A 61 12.52 -20.21 44.41
N VAL A 62 12.23 -19.61 45.53
CA VAL A 62 11.26 -18.52 45.68
C VAL A 62 12.01 -17.30 46.17
N GLY A 63 11.81 -16.19 45.47
CA GLY A 63 12.44 -14.91 45.87
C GLY A 63 12.10 -13.80 44.88
N GLY A 64 12.30 -12.58 45.34
CA GLY A 64 11.82 -11.41 44.64
C GLY A 64 12.59 -11.00 43.36
N GLY A 65 13.86 -11.38 43.21
CA GLY A 65 14.62 -10.87 42.07
C GLY A 65 15.85 -11.67 41.72
N ILE A 66 16.24 -11.59 40.47
CA ILE A 66 17.49 -12.12 39.96
C ILE A 66 18.12 -11.09 39.02
N ILE A 67 19.39 -10.77 39.27
CA ILE A 67 20.20 -9.84 38.50
C ILE A 67 21.29 -10.64 37.82
N VAL A 68 21.32 -10.61 36.49
CA VAL A 68 22.41 -11.18 35.70
C VAL A 68 23.14 -10.03 35.03
N ASN A 69 24.40 -9.84 35.41
CA ASN A 69 25.19 -8.73 34.92
C ASN A 69 25.59 -8.90 33.46
N ASP A 70 25.85 -7.80 32.79
CA ASP A 70 26.17 -7.76 31.36
C ASP A 70 27.36 -8.69 31.04
N GLY A 71 27.23 -9.40 29.92
CA GLY A 71 28.22 -10.35 29.46
C GLY A 71 28.17 -11.73 30.12
N HIS A 72 27.22 -11.94 31.02
CA HIS A 72 27.09 -13.22 31.74
C HIS A 72 25.80 -13.93 31.39
N ARG A 73 25.85 -15.27 31.58
CA ARG A 73 24.70 -16.17 31.32
C ARG A 73 24.48 -17.07 32.53
N VAL A 74 23.25 -17.15 32.93
CA VAL A 74 22.81 -18.09 33.98
C VAL A 74 21.82 -19.08 33.39
N ASP A 75 22.15 -20.37 33.49
CA ASP A 75 21.21 -21.46 33.21
C ASP A 75 20.41 -21.75 34.46
N TRP A 76 19.16 -21.38 34.47
CA TRP A 76 18.24 -21.44 35.60
C TRP A 76 17.30 -22.62 35.45
N MET A 77 17.63 -23.71 36.15
CA MET A 77 16.94 -24.99 36.00
C MET A 77 16.00 -25.31 37.16
N VAL A 78 15.60 -24.31 37.91
CA VAL A 78 14.72 -24.46 39.08
C VAL A 78 13.39 -23.75 38.84
N ASN A 79 12.32 -24.33 39.35
CA ASN A 79 10.99 -23.75 39.30
C ASN A 79 10.73 -22.90 40.54
N GLY A 80 9.77 -21.96 40.45
CA GLY A 80 9.20 -21.28 41.58
C GLY A 80 7.92 -21.95 42.06
N LEU A 81 7.15 -21.26 42.87
CA LEU A 81 5.84 -21.68 43.36
C LEU A 81 4.75 -20.76 42.84
N ALA A 82 3.52 -21.22 42.88
CA ALA A 82 2.36 -20.40 42.54
C ALA A 82 2.31 -19.16 43.45
N GLY A 83 2.08 -17.99 42.83
CA GLY A 83 2.07 -16.71 43.54
C GLY A 83 3.44 -16.06 43.68
N ASP A 84 4.53 -16.73 43.31
CA ASP A 84 5.86 -16.16 43.28
C ASP A 84 6.12 -15.46 41.95
N ALA A 85 6.76 -14.31 41.98
CA ALA A 85 7.15 -13.54 40.81
C ALA A 85 8.67 -13.38 40.78
N LEU A 86 9.31 -13.97 39.78
CA LEU A 86 10.74 -13.79 39.56
C LEU A 86 10.97 -12.52 38.74
N HIS A 87 11.58 -11.53 39.36
CA HIS A 87 11.95 -10.27 38.69
C HIS A 87 13.38 -10.38 38.13
N LYS A 88 13.50 -10.45 36.81
CA LYS A 88 14.82 -10.48 36.16
C LYS A 88 15.22 -9.08 35.71
N THR A 89 16.38 -8.63 36.15
CA THR A 89 17.03 -7.39 35.75
C THR A 89 18.50 -7.63 35.37
N GLY A 90 19.22 -6.58 35.06
CA GLY A 90 20.59 -6.66 34.52
C GLY A 90 20.59 -7.02 33.03
N LYS A 91 21.67 -6.60 32.35
CA LYS A 91 21.78 -6.76 30.89
C LYS A 91 22.20 -8.15 30.44
N GLY A 92 22.52 -9.04 31.37
CA GLY A 92 22.91 -10.41 31.07
C GLY A 92 21.74 -11.30 30.66
N THR A 93 22.05 -12.56 30.40
CA THR A 93 21.10 -13.55 29.87
C THR A 93 20.71 -14.56 30.94
N LEU A 94 19.42 -14.72 31.16
CA LEU A 94 18.85 -15.82 31.97
C LEU A 94 18.24 -16.85 31.02
N VAL A 95 18.71 -18.07 31.10
CA VAL A 95 18.13 -19.21 30.39
C VAL A 95 17.27 -20.04 31.35
N VAL A 96 15.96 -20.02 31.14
CA VAL A 96 15.01 -20.75 31.93
C VAL A 96 14.93 -22.17 31.38
N ALA A 97 15.51 -23.13 32.09
CA ALA A 97 15.71 -24.51 31.63
C ALA A 97 15.33 -25.57 32.67
N GLY A 98 14.35 -25.26 33.50
CA GLY A 98 13.79 -26.22 34.44
C GLY A 98 12.99 -27.31 33.76
N SER A 99 12.27 -28.12 34.55
CA SER A 99 11.46 -29.22 34.07
C SER A 99 9.99 -29.06 34.45
N GLY A 100 9.12 -29.41 33.56
CA GLY A 100 7.68 -29.43 33.78
C GLY A 100 7.04 -28.03 33.70
N GLU A 101 5.92 -27.87 34.32
CA GLU A 101 5.19 -26.61 34.38
C GLU A 101 5.66 -25.79 35.58
N ASN A 102 6.27 -24.65 35.33
CA ASN A 102 6.62 -23.71 36.37
C ASN A 102 5.39 -22.86 36.74
N PRO A 103 4.88 -22.94 37.97
CA PRO A 103 3.68 -22.20 38.34
C PRO A 103 3.97 -20.73 38.68
N GLY A 104 5.24 -20.34 38.77
CA GLY A 104 5.65 -18.97 39.05
C GLY A 104 5.43 -18.02 37.87
N THR A 105 5.55 -16.73 38.14
CA THR A 105 5.45 -15.65 37.17
C THR A 105 6.84 -15.08 36.88
N LEU A 106 7.09 -14.64 35.66
CA LEU A 106 8.28 -13.86 35.27
C LEU A 106 7.92 -12.40 35.05
N ASN A 107 8.61 -11.50 35.70
CA ASN A 107 8.65 -10.09 35.36
C ASN A 107 10.06 -9.77 34.85
N THR A 108 10.20 -9.44 33.59
CA THR A 108 11.49 -9.12 33.00
C THR A 108 11.60 -7.63 32.72
N GLY A 109 12.65 -7.01 33.25
CA GLY A 109 12.86 -5.56 33.19
C GLY A 109 14.07 -5.14 32.36
N ASP A 110 15.03 -6.04 32.11
CA ASP A 110 16.24 -5.72 31.34
C ASP A 110 16.96 -6.99 30.87
N GLY A 111 17.80 -6.84 29.85
CA GLY A 111 18.62 -7.93 29.32
C GLY A 111 17.77 -8.96 28.55
N THR A 112 18.25 -10.20 28.55
CA THR A 112 17.64 -11.28 27.77
C THR A 112 17.19 -12.41 28.66
N VAL A 113 16.00 -12.95 28.40
CA VAL A 113 15.52 -14.20 28.98
C VAL A 113 15.22 -15.16 27.84
N ILE A 114 15.84 -16.34 27.88
CA ILE A 114 15.55 -17.42 26.94
C ILE A 114 14.68 -18.45 27.64
N LEU A 115 13.48 -18.69 27.14
CA LEU A 115 12.59 -19.70 27.68
C LEU A 115 12.89 -21.03 27.00
N ALA A 116 13.51 -21.92 27.73
CA ALA A 116 13.96 -23.25 27.28
C ALA A 116 13.59 -24.36 28.25
N GLN A 117 12.43 -24.23 28.89
CA GLN A 117 11.88 -25.23 29.81
C GLN A 117 11.73 -26.58 29.14
N LYS A 118 12.00 -27.65 29.85
CA LYS A 118 11.92 -29.01 29.33
C LYS A 118 10.65 -29.70 29.84
N ALA A 119 10.11 -30.62 29.05
CA ALA A 119 8.97 -31.41 29.45
C ALA A 119 9.34 -32.34 30.63
N ASP A 120 8.42 -32.52 31.54
CA ASP A 120 8.54 -33.55 32.60
C ASP A 120 8.24 -34.96 32.08
N ALA A 121 8.28 -35.96 32.97
CA ALA A 121 8.00 -37.36 32.61
C ALA A 121 6.59 -37.55 32.03
N ALA A 122 5.63 -36.68 32.37
CA ALA A 122 4.27 -36.72 31.85
C ALA A 122 4.11 -35.91 30.54
N GLY A 123 5.19 -35.32 30.04
CA GLY A 123 5.18 -34.51 28.81
C GLY A 123 4.68 -33.09 29.01
N ARG A 124 4.46 -32.65 30.24
CA ARG A 124 4.00 -31.28 30.52
C ARG A 124 5.16 -30.32 30.53
N VAL A 125 4.95 -29.15 29.92
CA VAL A 125 5.96 -28.09 29.86
C VAL A 125 5.32 -26.71 29.82
N ARG A 126 5.82 -25.84 30.65
CA ARG A 126 5.53 -24.38 30.60
C ARG A 126 6.59 -23.64 31.39
N ALA A 127 7.21 -22.63 30.79
CA ALA A 127 8.30 -21.91 31.44
C ALA A 127 7.83 -21.05 32.61
N PHE A 128 6.70 -20.38 32.50
CA PHE A 128 6.04 -19.63 33.57
C PHE A 128 4.52 -19.61 33.36
N SER A 129 3.77 -19.36 34.42
CA SER A 129 2.33 -19.13 34.33
C SER A 129 1.96 -17.84 33.65
N GLU A 130 2.81 -16.82 33.77
CA GLU A 130 2.65 -15.52 33.13
C GLU A 130 4.03 -14.91 32.91
N VAL A 131 4.21 -14.20 31.79
CA VAL A 131 5.42 -13.41 31.50
C VAL A 131 5.00 -11.96 31.29
N ARG A 132 5.61 -11.06 32.06
CA ARG A 132 5.45 -9.62 31.94
C ARG A 132 6.75 -8.98 31.44
N ILE A 133 6.65 -8.23 30.36
CA ILE A 133 7.75 -7.57 29.69
C ILE A 133 7.63 -6.08 29.95
N VAL A 134 8.50 -5.54 30.80
CA VAL A 134 8.34 -4.18 31.34
C VAL A 134 9.66 -3.45 31.49
N SER A 135 9.61 -2.15 31.50
CA SER A 135 10.62 -1.19 31.98
C SER A 135 11.85 -0.96 31.09
N GLY A 136 12.83 -1.82 31.08
CA GLY A 136 14.17 -1.57 30.49
C GLY A 136 14.34 -2.13 29.08
N ARG A 137 13.27 -2.40 28.39
CA ARG A 137 13.25 -2.99 27.03
C ARG A 137 13.98 -4.34 26.96
N PRO A 138 13.60 -5.31 27.79
CA PRO A 138 14.16 -6.64 27.77
C PRO A 138 13.78 -7.38 26.47
N VAL A 139 14.49 -8.49 26.26
CA VAL A 139 14.18 -9.43 25.19
C VAL A 139 13.84 -10.78 25.80
N VAL A 140 12.68 -11.33 25.44
CA VAL A 140 12.28 -12.70 25.78
C VAL A 140 12.28 -13.52 24.50
N VAL A 141 13.05 -14.61 24.51
CA VAL A 141 13.22 -15.50 23.35
C VAL A 141 12.59 -16.87 23.67
N LEU A 142 11.80 -17.39 22.75
CA LEU A 142 11.22 -18.72 22.85
C LEU A 142 12.13 -19.76 22.19
N GLN A 143 12.58 -20.75 22.94
CA GLN A 143 13.36 -21.86 22.38
C GLN A 143 12.49 -22.77 21.50
N ASP A 144 11.23 -22.99 21.91
CA ASP A 144 10.24 -23.77 21.16
C ASP A 144 8.82 -23.22 21.41
N SER A 145 7.84 -23.81 20.76
CA SER A 145 6.45 -23.35 20.82
C SER A 145 5.68 -23.71 22.11
N HIS A 146 6.28 -24.50 22.98
CA HIS A 146 5.61 -25.04 24.19
C HIS A 146 5.93 -24.25 25.45
N GLN A 147 6.71 -23.17 25.33
CA GLN A 147 7.21 -22.46 26.52
C GLN A 147 6.13 -21.67 27.24
N ILE A 148 5.25 -21.03 26.51
CA ILE A 148 4.18 -20.21 27.07
C ILE A 148 3.12 -19.94 26.03
N GLU A 149 1.86 -19.88 26.46
CA GLU A 149 0.75 -19.45 25.61
C GLU A 149 0.75 -17.95 25.42
N GLY A 150 0.38 -17.48 24.21
CA GLY A 150 0.37 -16.06 23.88
C GLY A 150 -0.47 -15.21 24.83
N ASP A 151 -1.59 -15.72 25.29
CA ASP A 151 -2.51 -15.02 26.18
C ASP A 151 -1.94 -14.77 27.58
N ARG A 152 -0.84 -15.41 27.91
CA ARG A 152 -0.15 -15.26 29.20
C ARG A 152 1.03 -14.30 29.16
N ILE A 153 1.19 -13.60 28.02
CA ILE A 153 2.23 -12.59 27.82
C ILE A 153 1.63 -11.20 27.91
N ARG A 154 2.24 -10.34 28.68
CA ARG A 154 1.80 -8.96 28.88
C ARG A 154 2.95 -7.99 28.71
N TRP A 155 2.70 -6.91 27.97
CA TRP A 155 3.63 -5.79 27.87
C TRP A 155 3.15 -4.63 28.76
N GLY A 156 4.01 -4.25 29.70
CA GLY A 156 3.80 -3.06 30.50
C GLY A 156 4.42 -1.83 29.91
N TYR A 157 4.59 -0.79 30.72
CA TYR A 157 5.20 0.46 30.30
C TYR A 157 6.63 0.26 29.79
N ARG A 158 6.97 0.98 28.70
CA ARG A 158 8.23 0.91 27.96
C ARG A 158 8.51 -0.46 27.35
N GLY A 159 7.68 -1.44 27.63
CA GLY A 159 7.68 -2.74 27.01
C GLY A 159 9.05 -3.39 26.82
N GLY A 160 9.14 -4.14 25.78
CA GLY A 160 10.32 -4.87 25.35
C GLY A 160 9.94 -5.83 24.25
N THR A 161 10.83 -6.73 23.89
CA THR A 161 10.69 -7.61 22.75
C THR A 161 10.32 -9.01 23.17
N LEU A 162 9.26 -9.57 22.56
CA LEU A 162 9.04 -10.99 22.49
C LEU A 162 9.55 -11.48 21.13
N ASP A 163 10.62 -12.26 21.16
CA ASP A 163 11.17 -12.94 19.98
C ASP A 163 10.66 -14.39 19.98
N ILE A 164 9.72 -14.65 19.08
CA ILE A 164 9.16 -16.00 18.99
C ILE A 164 10.08 -16.99 18.27
N ASN A 165 11.18 -16.52 17.72
CA ASN A 165 12.31 -17.34 17.28
C ASN A 165 11.93 -18.49 16.35
N GLY A 166 11.12 -18.19 15.35
CA GLY A 166 10.66 -19.18 14.38
C GLY A 166 9.52 -20.07 14.86
N ASN A 167 8.96 -19.81 16.03
CA ASN A 167 7.88 -20.61 16.61
C ASN A 167 6.53 -19.92 16.42
N ASP A 168 5.58 -20.60 15.83
CA ASP A 168 4.23 -20.05 15.64
C ASP A 168 3.53 -19.88 16.99
N MET A 169 2.75 -18.83 17.11
CA MET A 169 1.96 -18.52 18.30
C MET A 169 0.55 -18.05 17.95
N THR A 170 -0.37 -18.32 18.86
CA THR A 170 -1.74 -17.82 18.80
C THR A 170 -2.02 -16.89 19.97
N PHE A 171 -2.66 -15.76 19.68
CA PHE A 171 -3.11 -14.79 20.67
C PHE A 171 -4.62 -14.60 20.55
N HIS A 172 -5.34 -14.82 21.63
CA HIS A 172 -6.76 -14.45 21.76
C HIS A 172 -6.90 -13.06 22.38
N ARG A 173 -5.77 -12.53 22.85
CA ARG A 173 -5.66 -11.23 23.48
C ARG A 173 -4.28 -10.66 23.21
N LEU A 174 -4.23 -9.46 22.68
CA LEU A 174 -3.00 -8.76 22.39
C LEU A 174 -3.12 -7.32 22.87
N ALA A 175 -2.32 -6.95 23.87
CA ALA A 175 -2.34 -5.61 24.44
C ALA A 175 -0.94 -5.16 24.82
N ALA A 176 -0.66 -3.90 24.59
CA ALA A 176 0.55 -3.22 25.02
C ALA A 176 0.20 -1.93 25.72
N ALA A 177 0.91 -1.61 26.81
CA ALA A 177 0.68 -0.36 27.53
C ALA A 177 1.12 0.85 26.71
N ASP A 178 2.15 0.70 25.90
CA ASP A 178 2.66 1.75 25.01
C ASP A 178 3.40 1.16 23.79
N GLU A 179 4.03 2.04 23.00
CA GLU A 179 4.76 1.70 21.78
C GLU A 179 6.09 0.97 22.01
N GLY A 180 6.50 0.76 23.25
CA GLY A 180 7.72 0.02 23.57
C GLY A 180 7.61 -1.48 23.35
N ALA A 181 6.41 -2.02 23.17
CA ALA A 181 6.20 -3.43 22.92
C ALA A 181 6.61 -3.83 21.49
N VAL A 182 7.38 -4.90 21.39
CA VAL A 182 7.82 -5.46 20.11
C VAL A 182 7.52 -6.97 20.07
N LEU A 183 6.87 -7.40 19.01
CA LEU A 183 6.68 -8.81 18.70
C LEU A 183 7.42 -9.11 17.39
N THR A 184 8.38 -10.02 17.46
CA THR A 184 9.29 -10.30 16.35
C THR A 184 9.61 -11.79 16.22
N SER A 185 10.13 -12.18 15.08
CA SER A 185 10.83 -13.44 14.89
C SER A 185 12.16 -13.14 14.18
N ARG A 186 13.28 -13.30 14.93
CA ARG A 186 14.61 -12.94 14.42
C ARG A 186 15.30 -14.07 13.69
N ALA A 187 15.17 -15.29 14.19
CA ALA A 187 15.97 -16.42 13.73
C ALA A 187 15.21 -17.39 12.82
N GLY A 188 14.12 -17.03 12.25
CA GLY A 188 13.35 -17.86 11.34
C GLY A 188 11.97 -17.30 11.10
N SER A 189 11.33 -17.76 10.05
CA SER A 189 9.96 -17.34 9.74
C SER A 189 8.98 -17.92 10.74
N ALA A 190 8.09 -17.11 11.25
CA ALA A 190 7.03 -17.53 12.14
C ALA A 190 5.73 -16.81 11.86
N THR A 191 4.63 -17.46 12.15
CA THR A 191 3.29 -16.90 12.01
C THR A 191 2.67 -16.68 13.38
N VAL A 192 2.20 -15.47 13.61
CA VAL A 192 1.34 -15.11 14.74
C VAL A 192 -0.10 -15.15 14.27
N ARG A 193 -0.90 -15.99 14.91
CA ARG A 193 -2.33 -16.05 14.69
C ARG A 193 -3.05 -15.20 15.73
N LEU A 194 -3.86 -14.27 15.28
CA LEU A 194 -4.75 -13.49 16.12
C LEU A 194 -6.15 -14.06 15.97
N ASP A 195 -6.74 -14.45 17.11
CA ASP A 195 -8.04 -15.12 17.16
C ASP A 195 -8.88 -14.50 18.28
N PHE A 196 -9.29 -13.24 18.03
CA PHE A 196 -10.05 -12.47 19.02
C PHE A 196 -11.51 -12.90 19.06
N SER A 197 -12.07 -12.94 20.26
CA SER A 197 -13.49 -13.23 20.44
C SER A 197 -14.35 -11.98 20.27
N PRO A 198 -15.36 -11.99 19.40
CA PRO A 198 -16.26 -10.83 19.22
C PRO A 198 -17.14 -10.54 20.45
N SER A 199 -17.29 -11.48 21.37
CA SER A 199 -18.05 -11.26 22.60
C SER A 199 -17.32 -10.43 23.65
N GLY A 200 -15.99 -10.29 23.52
CA GLY A 200 -15.16 -9.59 24.49
C GLY A 200 -14.86 -8.14 24.13
N GLN A 201 -14.49 -7.90 22.86
CA GLN A 201 -14.07 -6.58 22.40
C GLN A 201 -14.52 -6.36 20.95
N LYS A 202 -15.03 -5.17 20.65
CA LYS A 202 -15.37 -4.77 19.27
C LYS A 202 -14.20 -4.19 18.50
N ALA A 203 -13.15 -3.76 19.20
CA ALA A 203 -11.94 -3.21 18.62
C ALA A 203 -10.75 -3.58 19.50
N VAL A 204 -9.65 -3.95 18.87
CA VAL A 204 -8.37 -4.23 19.49
C VAL A 204 -7.34 -3.27 18.94
N MET A 205 -6.73 -2.47 19.80
CA MET A 205 -5.71 -1.50 19.41
C MET A 205 -4.34 -1.98 19.88
N TRP A 206 -3.46 -2.23 18.91
CA TRP A 206 -2.09 -2.66 19.14
C TRP A 206 -1.14 -1.48 18.95
N HIS A 207 -0.57 -0.99 20.05
CA HIS A 207 0.38 0.12 20.05
C HIS A 207 1.81 -0.29 19.78
N GLY A 208 2.12 -1.58 19.85
CA GLY A 208 3.45 -2.12 19.66
C GLY A 208 3.86 -2.26 18.20
N HIS A 209 5.01 -2.88 18.00
CA HIS A 209 5.59 -3.11 16.68
C HIS A 209 5.57 -4.59 16.33
N PHE A 210 5.24 -4.89 15.08
CA PHE A 210 5.55 -6.18 14.47
C PHE A 210 6.80 -6.04 13.61
N THR A 211 7.81 -6.86 13.86
CA THR A 211 9.09 -6.75 13.15
C THR A 211 9.67 -8.13 12.77
N GLY A 212 10.70 -8.12 11.93
CA GLY A 212 11.47 -9.30 11.56
C GLY A 212 10.79 -10.26 10.59
N ASN A 213 11.14 -11.53 10.69
CA ASN A 213 10.61 -12.60 9.82
C ASN A 213 9.23 -13.08 10.31
N LEU A 214 8.36 -12.15 10.52
CA LEU A 214 7.05 -12.37 11.10
C LEU A 214 5.97 -12.28 10.04
N SER A 215 5.02 -13.20 10.09
CA SER A 215 3.73 -13.08 9.44
C SER A 215 2.63 -13.06 10.49
N VAL A 216 1.58 -12.31 10.24
CA VAL A 216 0.42 -12.22 11.11
C VAL A 216 -0.82 -12.66 10.34
N LEU A 217 -1.56 -13.58 10.91
CA LEU A 217 -2.87 -14.00 10.41
C LEU A 217 -3.93 -13.56 11.40
N ASN A 218 -4.67 -12.52 11.05
CA ASN A 218 -5.81 -12.08 11.83
C ASN A 218 -7.09 -12.72 11.28
N ASN A 219 -7.55 -13.75 11.94
CA ASN A 219 -8.71 -14.54 11.55
C ASN A 219 -9.87 -14.26 12.51
N THR A 220 -10.21 -13.00 12.67
CA THR A 220 -11.33 -12.63 13.51
C THR A 220 -12.65 -12.81 12.77
N SER A 221 -13.68 -13.17 13.48
CA SER A 221 -15.03 -13.06 12.95
C SER A 221 -15.35 -11.58 12.68
N SER A 222 -16.26 -11.34 11.76
CA SER A 222 -16.56 -10.06 11.09
C SER A 222 -16.89 -8.86 11.99
N ALA A 223 -16.79 -8.97 13.30
CA ALA A 223 -17.25 -7.92 14.22
C ALA A 223 -16.13 -7.21 15.00
N VAL A 224 -14.86 -7.61 14.82
CA VAL A 224 -13.75 -7.03 15.58
C VAL A 224 -12.84 -6.23 14.65
N ASP A 225 -12.67 -4.95 14.94
CA ASP A 225 -11.69 -4.11 14.27
C ASP A 225 -10.32 -4.26 14.93
N PHE A 226 -9.27 -4.31 14.10
CA PHE A 226 -7.89 -4.34 14.56
C PHE A 226 -7.18 -3.06 14.12
N ILE A 227 -6.54 -2.39 15.05
CA ILE A 227 -5.90 -1.10 14.82
C ILE A 227 -4.42 -1.20 15.16
N MET A 228 -3.57 -0.74 14.23
CA MET A 228 -2.13 -0.60 14.43
C MET A 228 -1.74 0.88 14.35
N ASP A 229 -1.13 1.38 15.40
CA ASP A 229 -0.63 2.75 15.47
C ASP A 229 0.82 2.85 15.97
N GLY A 230 1.49 1.72 16.12
CA GLY A 230 2.85 1.65 16.64
C GLY A 230 3.95 1.51 15.59
N GLY A 231 3.58 1.30 14.35
CA GLY A 231 4.53 0.99 13.29
C GLY A 231 4.72 -0.51 13.08
N ALA A 232 5.37 -0.85 11.97
CA ALA A 232 5.73 -2.23 11.65
C ALA A 232 6.94 -2.25 10.70
N ASP A 233 7.73 -3.30 10.81
CA ASP A 233 8.83 -3.60 9.88
C ASP A 233 8.95 -5.12 9.78
N MET A 234 8.05 -5.72 9.03
CA MET A 234 7.94 -7.16 8.89
C MET A 234 8.13 -7.60 7.45
N SER A 235 8.95 -8.63 7.26
CA SER A 235 9.22 -9.18 5.93
C SER A 235 8.12 -10.14 5.44
N GLY A 236 7.33 -10.68 6.35
CA GLY A 236 6.24 -11.58 6.02
C GLY A 236 4.96 -10.86 5.62
N SER A 237 3.86 -11.60 5.67
CA SER A 237 2.54 -11.08 5.32
C SER A 237 1.71 -10.74 6.56
N PHE A 238 0.86 -9.72 6.42
CA PHE A 238 -0.24 -9.48 7.34
C PHE A 238 -1.54 -9.83 6.61
N THR A 239 -2.27 -10.82 7.11
CA THR A 239 -3.54 -11.23 6.53
C THR A 239 -4.68 -10.81 7.45
N GLN A 240 -5.58 -9.99 6.94
CA GLN A 240 -6.83 -9.65 7.60
C GLN A 240 -7.96 -10.44 6.94
N GLN A 241 -8.53 -11.35 7.67
CA GLN A 241 -9.65 -12.17 7.21
C GLN A 241 -10.91 -11.79 7.97
N GLY A 242 -11.79 -11.07 7.31
CA GLY A 242 -12.96 -10.47 7.93
C GLY A 242 -12.64 -9.23 8.75
N GLY A 243 -13.67 -8.56 9.25
CA GLY A 243 -13.54 -7.37 10.08
C GLY A 243 -12.88 -6.19 9.42
N GLY A 244 -12.48 -5.21 10.22
CA GLY A 244 -11.79 -4.00 9.78
C GLY A 244 -10.35 -3.93 10.26
N LEU A 245 -9.45 -3.53 9.37
CA LEU A 245 -8.06 -3.23 9.69
C LEU A 245 -7.83 -1.73 9.54
N TYR A 246 -7.26 -1.12 10.57
CA TYR A 246 -6.89 0.30 10.59
C TYR A 246 -5.40 0.43 10.82
N ILE A 247 -4.73 1.10 9.90
CA ILE A 247 -3.33 1.51 10.04
C ILE A 247 -3.31 3.03 10.12
N GLN A 248 -2.78 3.58 11.21
CA GLN A 248 -2.86 4.99 11.50
C GLN A 248 -1.63 5.50 12.25
N GLY A 249 -1.47 6.83 12.33
CA GLY A 249 -0.52 7.46 13.22
C GLY A 249 -0.89 7.25 14.69
N HIS A 250 0.04 7.61 15.57
CA HIS A 250 -0.14 7.46 17.01
C HIS A 250 -0.75 8.74 17.61
N PRO A 251 -1.95 8.66 18.18
CA PRO A 251 -2.50 9.80 18.92
C PRO A 251 -1.77 9.95 20.25
N VAL A 252 -1.12 11.08 20.43
CA VAL A 252 -0.57 11.44 21.73
C VAL A 252 -1.71 12.00 22.56
N VAL A 253 -2.21 11.21 23.49
CA VAL A 253 -3.21 11.71 24.43
C VAL A 253 -2.52 12.69 25.36
N HIS A 254 -2.65 13.96 25.08
CA HIS A 254 -2.47 14.91 26.14
C HIS A 254 -3.48 14.57 27.23
N ALA A 255 -2.99 14.45 28.37
CA ALA A 255 -3.74 14.26 29.55
C ALA A 255 -4.86 15.23 29.70
N VAL A 256 -5.60 15.31 28.95
CA VAL A 256 -6.47 15.88 28.75
C VAL A 256 -7.21 15.87 29.23
N SER A 257 -6.90 16.04 28.62
CA SER A 257 -7.30 16.78 28.87
C SER A 257 -7.58 16.76 30.19
N SER A 258 -6.95 17.30 30.75
CA SER A 258 -6.87 17.48 32.13
C SER A 258 -7.65 16.40 32.88
N GLU A 259 -6.92 15.46 33.43
CA GLU A 259 -7.44 14.55 34.47
C GLU A 259 -8.33 15.29 35.44
N ALA A 260 -8.02 16.56 35.72
CA ALA A 260 -8.81 17.44 36.55
C ALA A 260 -10.19 17.76 35.98
N VAL A 261 -10.30 18.03 34.68
CA VAL A 261 -11.60 18.27 34.03
C VAL A 261 -12.39 16.98 33.92
N ALA A 262 -11.75 15.90 33.55
CA ALA A 262 -12.41 14.59 33.50
C ALA A 262 -12.87 14.13 34.87
N ALA A 263 -12.08 14.35 35.92
CA ALA A 263 -12.46 14.05 37.29
C ALA A 263 -13.60 14.94 37.79
N ALA A 264 -13.57 16.22 37.43
CA ALA A 264 -14.65 17.15 37.76
C ALA A 264 -15.96 16.78 37.08
N LEU A 265 -15.92 16.41 35.81
CA LEU A 265 -17.11 15.96 35.07
C LEU A 265 -17.67 14.64 35.61
N ARG A 266 -16.81 13.73 36.04
CA ARG A 266 -17.24 12.47 36.67
C ARG A 266 -17.88 12.71 38.04
N LYS A 267 -17.35 13.64 38.82
CA LYS A 267 -17.99 14.05 40.10
C LYS A 267 -19.37 14.62 39.89
N GLN A 268 -19.64 15.22 38.74
CA GLN A 268 -20.95 15.71 38.35
C GLN A 268 -21.84 14.64 37.72
N GLY A 269 -21.37 13.38 37.64
CA GLY A 269 -22.06 12.27 36.98
C GLY A 269 -22.05 12.34 35.44
N ASP A 270 -21.27 13.24 34.86
CA ASP A 270 -21.14 13.36 33.41
C ASP A 270 -20.00 12.50 32.89
N ASN A 271 -20.35 11.33 32.35
CA ASN A 271 -19.42 10.42 31.70
C ASN A 271 -19.27 10.71 30.20
N SER A 272 -19.81 11.81 29.70
CA SER A 272 -19.75 12.15 28.27
C SER A 272 -18.34 12.39 27.76
N VAL A 273 -17.39 12.69 28.63
CA VAL A 273 -15.95 12.80 28.30
C VAL A 273 -15.41 11.48 27.74
N LEU A 274 -15.94 10.33 28.18
CA LEU A 274 -15.51 9.02 27.71
C LEU A 274 -16.11 8.66 26.33
N THR A 275 -17.11 9.38 25.91
CA THR A 275 -17.84 9.12 24.65
C THR A 275 -17.67 10.21 23.61
N ARG A 276 -17.18 11.39 23.99
CA ARG A 276 -16.91 12.48 23.06
C ARG A 276 -15.60 12.24 22.31
N PRO A 277 -15.57 12.54 21.00
CA PRO A 277 -14.29 12.61 20.29
C PRO A 277 -13.39 13.62 20.98
N VAL A 278 -12.22 13.19 21.37
CA VAL A 278 -11.20 14.10 21.91
C VAL A 278 -10.63 14.89 20.74
N SER A 279 -10.55 16.21 20.88
CA SER A 279 -9.90 17.04 19.88
C SER A 279 -8.39 17.02 20.11
N PHE A 280 -7.65 16.54 19.14
CA PHE A 280 -6.19 16.58 19.12
C PHE A 280 -5.73 17.63 18.11
N THR A 281 -4.62 18.31 18.41
CA THR A 281 -3.95 19.16 17.43
C THR A 281 -3.00 18.33 16.57
N GLN A 282 -2.50 18.88 15.45
CA GLN A 282 -1.52 18.19 14.63
C GLN A 282 -0.24 17.84 15.41
N LYS A 283 0.08 18.60 16.47
CA LYS A 283 1.21 18.32 17.34
C LYS A 283 0.99 17.12 18.25
N ASP A 284 -0.24 16.70 18.39
CA ASP A 284 -0.64 15.61 19.27
C ASP A 284 -0.64 14.26 18.54
N TRP A 285 -0.33 14.24 17.25
CA TRP A 285 -0.23 13.03 16.45
C TRP A 285 1.20 12.79 16.02
N GLU A 286 1.70 11.60 16.31
CA GLU A 286 2.99 11.14 15.81
C GLU A 286 2.81 10.33 14.56
N SER A 287 3.64 10.62 13.55
CA SER A 287 3.64 9.83 12.32
C SER A 287 4.26 8.46 12.55
N ARG A 288 3.70 7.44 11.92
CA ARG A 288 4.18 6.06 12.00
C ARG A 288 4.40 5.49 10.62
N THR A 289 5.44 4.68 10.51
CA THR A 289 5.80 3.97 9.29
C THR A 289 5.54 2.49 9.47
N PHE A 290 4.86 1.91 8.48
CA PHE A 290 4.54 0.50 8.42
C PHE A 290 5.16 -0.07 7.14
N SER A 291 6.12 -0.98 7.31
CA SER A 291 6.69 -1.78 6.22
C SER A 291 6.22 -3.21 6.39
N ILE A 292 5.42 -3.69 5.45
CA ILE A 292 4.82 -5.02 5.49
C ILE A 292 5.10 -5.67 4.14
N GLY A 293 5.70 -6.86 4.14
CA GLY A 293 6.06 -7.55 2.90
C GLY A 293 4.86 -7.74 1.97
N GLN A 294 3.74 -8.19 2.52
CA GLN A 294 2.47 -8.27 1.80
C GLN A 294 1.30 -8.09 2.75
N LEU A 295 0.38 -7.21 2.42
CA LEU A 295 -0.90 -7.07 3.11
C LEU A 295 -1.97 -7.83 2.32
N LYS A 296 -2.55 -8.85 2.94
CA LYS A 296 -3.61 -9.67 2.35
C LYS A 296 -4.94 -9.35 3.02
N LEU A 297 -5.91 -8.96 2.23
CA LEU A 297 -7.25 -8.62 2.70
C LEU A 297 -8.26 -9.56 2.08
N LYS A 298 -9.02 -10.25 2.92
CA LYS A 298 -10.06 -11.20 2.49
C LYS A 298 -11.35 -10.90 3.21
N GLU A 299 -12.37 -10.54 2.46
CA GLU A 299 -13.69 -10.19 3.01
C GLU A 299 -13.58 -9.18 4.17
N ALA A 300 -12.69 -8.21 4.01
CA ALA A 300 -12.32 -7.26 5.04
C ALA A 300 -12.45 -5.82 4.58
N SER A 301 -12.53 -4.90 5.52
CA SER A 301 -12.34 -3.48 5.27
C SER A 301 -10.95 -3.04 5.73
N PHE A 302 -10.37 -2.10 5.00
CA PHE A 302 -9.04 -1.56 5.30
C PHE A 302 -9.06 -0.04 5.22
N SER A 303 -8.47 0.60 6.23
CA SER A 303 -8.29 2.05 6.28
C SER A 303 -6.82 2.36 6.56
N LEU A 304 -6.17 3.03 5.62
CA LEU A 304 -4.91 3.72 5.88
C LEU A 304 -5.25 5.16 6.25
N SER A 305 -5.09 5.49 7.51
CA SER A 305 -5.54 6.76 8.06
C SER A 305 -4.40 7.77 8.18
N ARG A 306 -4.71 8.96 8.67
CA ARG A 306 -3.78 10.07 8.76
C ARG A 306 -2.52 9.73 9.57
N ASN A 307 -1.43 10.38 9.24
CA ASN A 307 -0.12 10.25 9.90
C ASN A 307 0.50 8.85 9.78
N ALA A 308 0.11 8.07 8.79
CA ALA A 308 0.67 6.75 8.55
C ALA A 308 1.23 6.63 7.13
N THR A 309 2.39 5.98 7.03
CA THR A 309 2.96 5.56 5.75
C THR A 309 2.99 4.04 5.72
N LEU A 310 2.38 3.45 4.71
CA LEU A 310 2.41 2.02 4.45
C LEU A 310 3.24 1.74 3.19
N THR A 311 4.28 0.94 3.35
CA THR A 311 5.09 0.42 2.24
C THR A 311 4.91 -1.09 2.17
N GLY A 312 4.57 -1.60 0.99
CA GLY A 312 4.34 -3.02 0.75
C GLY A 312 3.23 -3.23 -0.25
N ASP A 313 3.08 -4.46 -0.71
CA ASP A 313 2.07 -4.80 -1.69
C ASP A 313 0.76 -5.21 -1.01
N ILE A 314 -0.36 -4.88 -1.64
CA ILE A 314 -1.69 -5.28 -1.18
C ILE A 314 -2.25 -6.33 -2.13
N ASP A 315 -2.73 -7.44 -1.58
CA ASP A 315 -3.53 -8.44 -2.27
C ASP A 315 -4.92 -8.48 -1.61
N ALA A 316 -5.93 -8.03 -2.35
CA ALA A 316 -7.28 -7.86 -1.84
C ALA A 316 -8.29 -8.71 -2.61
N ASP A 317 -9.17 -9.37 -1.88
CA ASP A 317 -10.29 -10.13 -2.41
C ASP A 317 -11.55 -9.85 -1.57
N ASN A 318 -12.61 -9.42 -2.21
CA ASN A 318 -13.84 -8.97 -1.55
C ASN A 318 -13.57 -7.97 -0.41
N ALA A 319 -12.69 -7.01 -0.67
CA ALA A 319 -12.29 -6.02 0.32
C ALA A 319 -12.76 -4.62 -0.07
N THR A 320 -12.96 -3.80 0.94
CA THR A 320 -13.23 -2.37 0.80
C THR A 320 -12.05 -1.59 1.40
N MET A 321 -11.36 -0.84 0.57
CA MET A 321 -10.13 -0.15 0.97
C MET A 321 -10.26 1.35 0.81
N VAL A 322 -9.81 2.10 1.81
CA VAL A 322 -9.67 3.55 1.75
C VAL A 322 -8.24 3.92 2.14
N LEU A 323 -7.50 4.46 1.20
CA LEU A 323 -6.17 5.02 1.43
C LEU A 323 -6.29 6.53 1.60
N GLY A 324 -5.89 7.03 2.75
CA GLY A 324 -6.18 8.41 3.15
C GLY A 324 -7.52 8.52 3.85
N SER A 325 -7.88 7.52 4.63
CA SER A 325 -9.15 7.47 5.34
C SER A 325 -9.25 8.55 6.41
N ASP A 326 -10.42 9.11 6.57
CA ASP A 326 -10.75 9.97 7.70
C ASP A 326 -11.22 9.21 8.93
N SER A 327 -11.43 7.90 8.83
CA SER A 327 -11.75 7.05 9.97
C SER A 327 -10.48 6.63 10.72
N LEU A 328 -10.50 6.73 12.04
CA LEU A 328 -9.41 6.36 12.91
C LEU A 328 -9.95 5.94 14.27
N TYR A 329 -9.07 5.41 15.11
CA TYR A 329 -9.39 5.07 16.48
C TYR A 329 -8.57 5.89 17.46
N LEU A 330 -9.20 6.25 18.57
CA LEU A 330 -8.59 6.94 19.70
C LEU A 330 -8.59 6.00 20.89
N ASP A 331 -7.45 5.84 21.53
CA ASP A 331 -7.33 5.12 22.79
C ASP A 331 -7.50 6.12 23.93
N MET A 332 -8.67 6.16 24.49
CA MET A 332 -8.99 7.10 25.58
C MET A 332 -8.67 6.45 26.91
N LYS A 333 -7.65 7.00 27.59
CA LYS A 333 -7.41 6.68 28.99
C LYS A 333 -8.37 7.49 29.86
N ASP A 334 -9.08 6.81 30.74
CA ASP A 334 -9.81 7.54 31.76
C ASP A 334 -8.85 8.16 32.80
N GLY A 335 -9.31 9.16 33.55
CA GLY A 335 -8.47 9.82 34.56
C GLY A 335 -8.07 8.96 35.76
N THR A 336 -8.46 7.68 35.81
CA THR A 336 -8.05 6.73 36.83
C THR A 336 -6.84 5.89 36.38
N GLY A 337 -6.34 6.10 35.15
CA GLY A 337 -5.25 5.33 34.57
C GLY A 337 -5.68 3.99 33.97
N SER A 338 -6.97 3.64 34.03
CA SER A 338 -7.53 2.50 33.33
C SER A 338 -7.68 2.82 31.87
N SER A 339 -7.26 1.95 30.96
CA SER A 339 -7.54 2.10 29.54
C SER A 339 -9.02 1.85 29.29
N SER A 340 -9.69 2.81 28.67
CA SER A 340 -11.01 2.59 28.11
C SER A 340 -10.89 1.87 26.76
N ALA A 341 -12.01 1.28 26.28
CA ALA A 341 -12.03 0.69 24.95
C ALA A 341 -11.70 1.73 23.88
N PRO A 342 -11.01 1.34 22.78
CA PRO A 342 -10.75 2.25 21.67
C PRO A 342 -12.06 2.83 21.10
N VAL A 343 -12.03 4.12 20.79
CA VAL A 343 -13.19 4.85 20.27
C VAL A 343 -12.96 5.23 18.82
N LYS A 344 -13.88 4.84 17.96
CA LYS A 344 -13.83 5.20 16.55
C LYS A 344 -14.23 6.66 16.37
N GLY A 345 -13.44 7.39 15.60
CA GLY A 345 -13.67 8.80 15.31
C GLY A 345 -13.27 9.18 13.90
N THR A 346 -13.27 10.48 13.64
CA THR A 346 -12.83 11.03 12.36
C THR A 346 -11.57 11.86 12.54
N SER A 347 -10.78 12.01 11.48
CA SER A 347 -9.57 12.84 11.50
C SER A 347 -9.88 14.28 11.94
N ALA A 348 -10.97 14.86 11.45
CA ALA A 348 -11.36 16.22 11.82
C ALA A 348 -11.69 16.34 13.32
N ALA A 349 -12.46 15.41 13.87
CA ALA A 349 -12.79 15.40 15.29
C ALA A 349 -11.59 15.10 16.17
N GLY A 350 -10.66 14.28 15.69
CA GLY A 350 -9.43 13.91 16.40
C GLY A 350 -8.27 14.87 16.20
N GLY A 351 -8.41 15.89 15.35
CA GLY A 351 -7.33 16.85 15.07
C GLY A 351 -6.17 16.25 14.25
N ALA A 352 -6.36 15.10 13.64
CA ALA A 352 -5.37 14.48 12.78
C ALA A 352 -5.38 15.16 11.41
N SER A 353 -4.32 15.87 11.07
CA SER A 353 -4.18 16.61 9.81
C SER A 353 -2.95 16.23 9.01
N GLY A 354 -2.16 15.26 9.48
CA GLY A 354 -1.03 14.73 8.74
C GLY A 354 -1.47 13.95 7.52
N THR A 355 -0.54 13.77 6.59
CA THR A 355 -0.77 12.98 5.37
C THR A 355 -0.69 11.48 5.66
N SER A 356 -1.38 10.71 4.85
CA SER A 356 -1.15 9.28 4.70
C SER A 356 -0.49 9.00 3.36
N THR A 357 0.42 8.04 3.33
CA THR A 357 1.16 7.68 2.11
C THR A 357 1.16 6.17 1.94
N PHE A 358 0.81 5.73 0.76
CA PHE A 358 0.93 4.34 0.35
C PHE A 358 1.97 4.21 -0.77
N ARG A 359 2.88 3.23 -0.63
CA ARG A 359 3.86 2.86 -1.64
C ARG A 359 3.88 1.36 -1.81
N GLY A 360 3.51 0.91 -2.99
CA GLY A 360 3.48 -0.50 -3.32
C GLY A 360 2.51 -0.79 -4.46
N ASN A 361 2.33 -2.05 -4.76
CA ASN A 361 1.42 -2.50 -5.80
C ASN A 361 0.15 -3.05 -5.18
N VAL A 362 -0.99 -2.76 -5.80
CA VAL A 362 -2.29 -3.27 -5.38
C VAL A 362 -2.77 -4.28 -6.41
N ASN A 363 -3.02 -5.50 -5.96
CA ASN A 363 -3.70 -6.52 -6.73
C ASN A 363 -5.05 -6.78 -6.07
N MET A 364 -6.13 -6.53 -6.80
CA MET A 364 -7.47 -6.56 -6.21
C MET A 364 -8.48 -7.27 -7.10
N ARG A 365 -9.37 -8.01 -6.48
CA ARG A 365 -10.46 -8.74 -7.12
C ARG A 365 -11.73 -8.53 -6.33
N HIS A 366 -12.84 -8.28 -7.02
CA HIS A 366 -14.16 -8.06 -6.40
C HIS A 366 -14.11 -7.07 -5.23
N SER A 367 -13.30 -6.04 -5.39
CA SER A 367 -12.98 -5.10 -4.31
C SER A 367 -13.21 -3.66 -4.72
N SER A 368 -13.22 -2.78 -3.74
CA SER A 368 -13.26 -1.33 -3.98
C SER A 368 -12.05 -0.66 -3.33
N LEU A 369 -11.53 0.34 -4.02
CA LEU A 369 -10.40 1.15 -3.57
C LEU A 369 -10.75 2.62 -3.76
N THR A 370 -10.70 3.38 -2.68
CA THR A 370 -10.78 4.84 -2.72
C THR A 370 -9.44 5.41 -2.27
N VAL A 371 -8.84 6.25 -3.10
CA VAL A 371 -7.57 6.91 -2.81
C VAL A 371 -7.82 8.39 -2.55
N ARG A 372 -7.57 8.83 -1.34
CA ARG A 372 -7.81 10.21 -0.89
C ARG A 372 -6.55 10.96 -0.50
N ASP A 373 -5.39 10.31 -0.55
CA ASP A 373 -4.11 10.90 -0.20
C ASP A 373 -3.00 10.36 -1.12
N HIS A 374 -1.76 10.36 -0.68
CA HIS A 374 -0.61 9.97 -1.49
C HIS A 374 -0.61 8.47 -1.83
N PHE A 375 -0.46 8.18 -3.10
CA PHE A 375 -0.34 6.82 -3.63
C PHE A 375 0.78 6.77 -4.67
N THR A 376 1.68 5.82 -4.55
CA THR A 376 2.69 5.52 -5.56
C THR A 376 2.79 4.00 -5.74
N GLY A 377 2.56 3.53 -6.96
CA GLY A 377 2.65 2.11 -7.29
C GLY A 377 1.81 1.76 -8.49
N SER A 378 1.52 0.48 -8.66
CA SER A 378 0.66 -0.03 -9.73
C SER A 378 -0.61 -0.66 -9.20
N ILE A 379 -1.62 -0.75 -10.05
CA ILE A 379 -2.89 -1.39 -9.72
C ILE A 379 -3.21 -2.44 -10.78
N THR A 380 -3.41 -3.67 -10.33
CA THR A 380 -3.99 -4.74 -11.12
C THR A 380 -5.33 -5.09 -10.52
N ALA A 381 -6.40 -4.89 -11.26
CA ALA A 381 -7.75 -5.06 -10.75
C ALA A 381 -8.61 -5.90 -11.70
N SER A 382 -9.48 -6.71 -11.12
CA SER A 382 -10.54 -7.40 -11.82
C SER A 382 -11.85 -7.28 -11.05
N ASP A 383 -12.94 -7.05 -11.78
CA ASP A 383 -14.29 -6.93 -11.22
C ASP A 383 -14.35 -5.98 -10.01
N SER A 384 -13.68 -4.85 -10.13
CA SER A 384 -13.43 -3.95 -9.00
C SER A 384 -13.80 -2.51 -9.35
N ARG A 385 -13.83 -1.66 -8.33
CA ARG A 385 -14.08 -0.23 -8.47
C ARG A 385 -12.94 0.55 -7.82
N ILE A 386 -12.44 1.56 -8.52
CA ILE A 386 -11.39 2.44 -8.05
C ILE A 386 -11.86 3.89 -8.19
N VAL A 387 -11.75 4.65 -7.12
CA VAL A 387 -12.04 6.08 -7.10
C VAL A 387 -10.79 6.82 -6.64
N VAL A 388 -10.34 7.74 -7.48
CA VAL A 388 -9.21 8.63 -7.17
C VAL A 388 -9.78 10.00 -6.81
N ASN A 389 -9.56 10.41 -5.58
CA ASN A 389 -9.98 11.70 -5.03
C ASN A 389 -8.82 12.36 -4.29
N SER A 390 -7.67 12.41 -4.94
CA SER A 390 -6.43 12.99 -4.42
C SER A 390 -5.61 13.54 -5.58
N GLU A 391 -4.88 14.61 -5.35
CA GLU A 391 -3.96 15.20 -6.31
C GLU A 391 -2.62 14.45 -6.41
N ASN A 392 -2.37 13.52 -5.49
CA ASN A 392 -1.06 12.88 -5.31
C ASN A 392 -1.12 11.38 -5.57
N VAL A 393 -1.76 10.98 -6.65
CA VAL A 393 -1.86 9.58 -7.07
C VAL A 393 -1.00 9.37 -8.31
N ARG A 394 0.00 8.52 -8.17
CA ARG A 394 0.97 8.23 -9.20
C ARG A 394 1.03 6.74 -9.48
N LEU A 395 0.67 6.36 -10.69
CA LEU A 395 0.86 5.00 -11.17
C LEU A 395 2.22 4.86 -11.81
N GLU A 396 3.05 3.98 -11.27
CA GLU A 396 4.36 3.61 -11.80
C GLU A 396 4.34 2.15 -12.24
N GLY A 397 5.04 1.85 -13.32
CA GLY A 397 4.96 0.53 -13.94
C GLY A 397 3.64 0.35 -14.70
N ASP A 398 3.25 -0.90 -14.90
CA ASP A 398 2.06 -1.23 -15.68
C ASP A 398 0.88 -1.52 -14.77
N SER A 399 -0.21 -0.80 -14.98
CA SER A 399 -1.50 -1.02 -14.33
C SER A 399 -2.49 -1.58 -15.32
N ARG A 400 -3.23 -2.61 -14.92
CA ARG A 400 -4.24 -3.26 -15.74
C ARG A 400 -5.55 -3.40 -14.98
N LEU A 401 -6.62 -2.90 -15.55
CA LEU A 401 -7.96 -2.95 -14.99
C LEU A 401 -8.87 -3.73 -15.93
N THR A 402 -9.35 -4.88 -15.47
CA THR A 402 -10.22 -5.75 -16.23
C THR A 402 -11.61 -5.77 -15.61
N SER A 403 -12.65 -5.53 -16.39
CA SER A 403 -14.03 -5.45 -15.91
C SER A 403 -14.17 -4.55 -14.66
N SER A 404 -13.42 -3.47 -14.64
CA SER A 404 -13.31 -2.61 -13.47
C SER A 404 -13.58 -1.15 -13.83
N ALA A 405 -14.18 -0.42 -12.91
CA ALA A 405 -14.46 1.00 -13.06
C ALA A 405 -13.36 1.83 -12.40
N LEU A 406 -12.86 2.82 -13.12
CA LEU A 406 -11.92 3.81 -12.60
C LEU A 406 -12.53 5.20 -12.76
N THR A 407 -12.68 5.90 -11.67
CA THR A 407 -13.20 7.28 -11.63
C THR A 407 -12.17 8.20 -10.99
N VAL A 408 -11.87 9.32 -11.65
CA VAL A 408 -11.10 10.42 -11.06
C VAL A 408 -12.09 11.54 -10.78
N SER A 409 -12.36 11.77 -9.52
CA SER A 409 -13.36 12.75 -9.09
C SER A 409 -12.80 14.15 -9.02
N ASP A 410 -13.69 15.12 -8.81
CA ASP A 410 -13.36 16.54 -8.74
C ASP A 410 -12.24 16.80 -7.72
N GLY A 411 -11.23 17.57 -8.15
CA GLY A 411 -10.02 17.78 -7.37
C GLY A 411 -9.01 16.65 -7.42
N GLY A 412 -9.38 15.50 -7.99
CA GLY A 412 -8.46 14.37 -8.15
C GLY A 412 -7.55 14.51 -9.36
N ARG A 413 -6.37 13.94 -9.26
CA ARG A 413 -5.39 13.87 -10.35
C ARG A 413 -4.73 12.51 -10.37
N LEU A 414 -4.88 11.82 -11.49
CA LEU A 414 -4.22 10.55 -11.72
C LEU A 414 -3.02 10.77 -12.64
N HIS A 415 -1.83 10.59 -12.11
CA HIS A 415 -0.58 10.70 -12.85
C HIS A 415 -0.09 9.30 -13.23
N VAL A 416 -0.13 8.99 -14.52
CA VAL A 416 0.33 7.71 -15.08
C VAL A 416 1.73 7.89 -15.65
N LYS A 417 2.73 7.29 -15.03
CA LYS A 417 4.12 7.30 -15.50
C LYS A 417 4.54 6.06 -16.26
N GLY A 418 3.75 5.04 -16.25
CA GLY A 418 3.95 3.81 -16.99
C GLY A 418 2.80 3.55 -17.94
N GLY A 419 2.32 2.32 -17.95
CA GLY A 419 1.15 1.94 -18.72
C GLY A 419 -0.10 1.87 -17.87
N LEU A 420 -1.22 2.31 -18.44
CA LEU A 420 -2.55 2.05 -17.89
C LEU A 420 -3.39 1.42 -19.00
N GLU A 421 -3.85 0.21 -18.76
CA GLU A 421 -4.76 -0.50 -19.64
C GLU A 421 -6.08 -0.77 -18.92
N THR A 422 -7.18 -0.36 -19.52
CA THR A 422 -8.50 -0.55 -18.94
C THR A 422 -9.53 -0.87 -20.03
N ASP A 423 -10.31 -1.90 -19.83
CA ASP A 423 -11.43 -2.24 -20.71
C ASP A 423 -12.71 -1.50 -20.32
N GLY A 424 -12.84 -1.09 -19.09
CA GLY A 424 -13.99 -0.34 -18.57
C GLY A 424 -13.87 1.18 -18.72
N GLY A 425 -12.76 1.66 -19.26
CA GLY A 425 -12.50 3.08 -19.44
C GLY A 425 -12.14 3.83 -18.17
N VAL A 426 -11.83 5.12 -18.34
CA VAL A 426 -11.58 6.07 -17.26
C VAL A 426 -12.70 7.09 -17.25
N THR A 427 -13.39 7.23 -16.13
CA THR A 427 -14.39 8.27 -15.94
C THR A 427 -13.75 9.45 -15.22
N LEU A 428 -13.76 10.63 -15.86
CA LEU A 428 -13.29 11.86 -15.26
C LEU A 428 -14.50 12.68 -14.81
N ASP A 429 -14.81 12.62 -13.53
CA ASP A 429 -15.87 13.39 -12.92
C ASP A 429 -15.30 14.67 -12.29
N GLY A 430 -14.87 15.59 -13.14
CA GLY A 430 -14.16 16.83 -12.75
C GLY A 430 -12.68 16.64 -12.45
N GLY A 431 -12.15 15.44 -12.62
CA GLY A 431 -10.74 15.12 -12.33
C GLY A 431 -9.81 15.31 -13.55
N THR A 432 -8.54 15.07 -13.31
CA THR A 432 -7.48 15.17 -14.31
C THR A 432 -6.73 13.85 -14.46
N LEU A 433 -6.51 13.46 -15.71
CA LEU A 433 -5.65 12.34 -16.08
C LEU A 433 -4.40 12.89 -16.78
N LEU A 434 -3.25 12.66 -16.21
CA LEU A 434 -1.95 12.97 -16.81
C LEU A 434 -1.27 11.66 -17.22
N VAL A 435 -0.96 11.50 -18.48
CA VAL A 435 -0.13 10.40 -18.99
C VAL A 435 1.24 10.95 -19.35
N ASP A 436 2.26 10.47 -18.66
CA ASP A 436 3.60 11.05 -18.67
C ASP A 436 4.62 10.03 -19.15
N GLY A 437 5.15 10.23 -20.33
CA GLY A 437 6.17 9.38 -20.95
C GLY A 437 7.60 9.72 -20.54
N GLY A 438 7.78 10.67 -19.63
CA GLY A 438 9.10 11.09 -19.16
C GLY A 438 9.56 12.42 -19.72
N SER A 439 10.83 12.73 -19.50
CA SER A 439 11.42 14.03 -19.84
C SER A 439 12.00 14.12 -21.26
N VAL A 440 11.99 13.02 -22.02
CA VAL A 440 12.50 13.02 -23.39
C VAL A 440 11.50 13.71 -24.30
N ARG A 441 11.79 14.95 -24.61
CA ARG A 441 10.91 15.77 -25.41
C ARG A 441 10.82 15.25 -26.84
N ASN A 442 9.58 15.12 -27.36
CA ASN A 442 9.29 14.74 -28.75
C ASN A 442 9.73 13.32 -29.16
N ASP A 443 10.13 12.48 -28.23
CA ASP A 443 10.56 11.12 -28.56
C ASP A 443 9.44 10.32 -29.24
N VAL A 444 8.23 10.39 -28.72
CA VAL A 444 7.06 9.68 -29.29
C VAL A 444 6.75 10.23 -30.69
N TYR A 445 6.73 11.54 -30.85
CA TYR A 445 6.46 12.19 -32.12
C TYR A 445 7.51 11.80 -33.19
N GLU A 446 8.80 11.90 -32.86
CA GLU A 446 9.88 11.59 -33.78
C GLU A 446 9.92 10.11 -34.17
N ARG A 447 9.72 9.23 -33.21
CA ARG A 447 9.66 7.78 -33.47
C ARG A 447 8.47 7.41 -34.37
N LEU A 448 7.32 8.07 -34.16
CA LEU A 448 6.15 7.81 -34.99
C LEU A 448 6.32 8.36 -36.41
N LEU A 449 6.97 9.51 -36.59
CA LEU A 449 7.35 10.00 -37.89
C LEU A 449 8.25 9.01 -38.62
N ALA A 450 9.31 8.58 -38.00
CA ALA A 450 10.24 7.59 -38.58
C ALA A 450 9.50 6.29 -38.93
N TRP A 451 8.69 5.80 -38.03
CA TRP A 451 7.86 4.60 -38.27
C TRP A 451 6.94 4.76 -39.49
N SER A 452 6.31 5.91 -39.62
CA SER A 452 5.41 6.17 -40.75
C SER A 452 6.16 6.29 -42.08
N GLU A 453 7.37 6.80 -42.04
CA GLU A 453 8.26 6.91 -43.22
C GLU A 453 8.83 5.55 -43.63
N GLU A 454 9.11 4.69 -42.68
CA GLU A 454 9.61 3.33 -42.89
C GLU A 454 8.53 2.29 -43.17
N ARG A 455 7.28 2.73 -43.35
CA ARG A 455 6.12 1.85 -43.52
C ARG A 455 5.93 0.85 -42.37
N GLY A 456 5.96 1.35 -41.16
CA GLY A 456 5.77 0.56 -39.97
C GLY A 456 4.60 -0.40 -40.04
N GLY A 457 4.75 -1.56 -39.44
CA GLY A 457 3.79 -2.67 -39.45
C GLY A 457 2.93 -2.76 -38.21
N LEU A 458 2.38 -3.94 -38.04
CA LEU A 458 1.58 -4.30 -36.87
C LEU A 458 2.39 -5.27 -36.00
N ASN A 459 2.17 -5.18 -34.67
CA ASN A 459 2.72 -6.15 -33.73
C ASN A 459 1.89 -7.45 -33.72
N GLY A 460 2.31 -8.45 -32.93
CA GLY A 460 1.62 -9.73 -32.83
C GLY A 460 0.19 -9.67 -32.29
N SER A 461 -0.19 -8.53 -31.67
CA SER A 461 -1.56 -8.28 -31.20
C SER A 461 -2.43 -7.55 -32.21
N GLY A 462 -1.92 -7.26 -33.41
CA GLY A 462 -2.64 -6.53 -34.45
C GLY A 462 -2.71 -5.02 -34.22
N GLU A 463 -1.94 -4.46 -33.31
CA GLU A 463 -1.78 -3.02 -33.12
C GLU A 463 -0.59 -2.50 -33.92
N TYR A 464 -0.52 -1.20 -34.10
CA TYR A 464 0.67 -0.59 -34.70
C TYR A 464 1.90 -0.94 -33.84
N ASP A 465 2.95 -1.45 -34.48
CA ASP A 465 4.14 -1.93 -33.77
C ASP A 465 4.90 -0.82 -33.04
N PHE A 466 4.67 0.43 -33.42
CA PHE A 466 5.15 1.58 -32.67
C PHE A 466 4.71 1.58 -31.21
N MET A 467 3.53 1.02 -30.93
CA MET A 467 3.00 0.94 -29.56
C MET A 467 3.85 0.08 -28.64
N THR A 468 4.64 -0.82 -29.20
CA THR A 468 5.51 -1.72 -28.43
C THR A 468 6.65 -0.91 -27.80
N GLY A 469 6.70 -0.91 -26.47
CA GLY A 469 7.76 -0.21 -25.72
C GLY A 469 7.55 1.31 -25.59
N ALA A 470 6.38 1.82 -25.92
CA ALA A 470 6.07 3.23 -25.63
C ALA A 470 6.02 3.47 -24.12
N ALA A 471 6.85 4.40 -23.63
CA ALA A 471 6.78 4.85 -22.25
C ALA A 471 5.57 5.79 -22.11
N GLY A 472 4.79 5.67 -21.03
CA GLY A 472 3.60 6.46 -20.84
C GLY A 472 2.50 6.10 -21.84
N LEU A 473 1.82 4.99 -21.58
CA LEU A 473 0.77 4.49 -22.48
C LEU A 473 -0.56 4.39 -21.74
N LEU A 474 -1.59 4.95 -22.37
CA LEU A 474 -2.98 4.72 -21.99
C LEU A 474 -3.66 3.88 -23.06
N ARG A 475 -4.13 2.68 -22.68
CA ARG A 475 -5.07 1.88 -23.48
C ARG A 475 -6.42 1.90 -22.80
N GLY A 476 -7.35 2.58 -23.41
CA GLY A 476 -8.68 2.72 -22.86
C GLY A 476 -9.45 3.84 -23.51
N TYR A 477 -10.68 4.00 -23.11
CA TYR A 477 -11.48 5.15 -23.45
C TYR A 477 -11.66 6.06 -22.22
N VAL A 478 -11.94 7.32 -22.46
CA VAL A 478 -12.12 8.31 -21.40
C VAL A 478 -13.51 8.92 -21.54
N ARG A 479 -14.26 8.92 -20.45
CA ARG A 479 -15.56 9.59 -20.35
C ARG A 479 -15.45 10.74 -19.35
N GLY A 480 -15.60 11.95 -19.80
CA GLY A 480 -15.49 13.06 -18.88
C GLY A 480 -15.59 14.42 -19.53
N SER A 481 -16.80 14.79 -19.97
CA SER A 481 -17.05 16.15 -20.44
C SER A 481 -16.75 17.23 -19.40
N ALA A 482 -16.53 16.86 -18.15
CA ALA A 482 -16.11 17.73 -17.06
C ALA A 482 -14.64 17.54 -16.65
N GLY A 483 -13.89 16.65 -17.30
CA GLY A 483 -12.54 16.30 -16.90
C GLY A 483 -11.47 16.67 -17.92
N ASN A 484 -10.24 16.72 -17.48
CA ASN A 484 -9.09 17.10 -18.27
C ASN A 484 -8.14 15.93 -18.51
N VAL A 485 -7.60 15.83 -19.71
CA VAL A 485 -6.54 14.88 -20.07
C VAL A 485 -5.30 15.67 -20.51
N ASN A 486 -4.15 15.30 -19.99
CA ASN A 486 -2.86 15.85 -20.36
C ASN A 486 -1.94 14.70 -20.78
N LEU A 487 -1.45 14.76 -22.01
CA LEU A 487 -0.50 13.80 -22.56
C LEU A 487 0.85 14.49 -22.75
N GLN A 488 1.88 13.94 -22.12
CA GLN A 488 3.26 14.46 -22.21
C GLN A 488 4.19 13.32 -22.64
N ASN A 489 4.74 13.40 -23.85
CA ASN A 489 5.59 12.35 -24.42
C ASN A 489 4.98 10.96 -24.26
N ALA A 490 3.69 10.83 -24.47
CA ALA A 490 2.92 9.65 -24.17
C ALA A 490 2.13 9.19 -25.39
N ALA A 491 1.55 8.00 -25.30
CA ALA A 491 0.64 7.47 -26.31
C ALA A 491 -0.70 7.17 -25.66
N TRP A 492 -1.78 7.52 -26.38
CA TRP A 492 -3.13 7.11 -26.02
C TRP A 492 -3.72 6.26 -27.15
N MET A 493 -3.97 4.99 -26.87
CA MET A 493 -4.75 4.11 -27.74
C MET A 493 -6.19 4.09 -27.25
N MET A 494 -7.08 4.71 -27.99
CA MET A 494 -8.50 4.70 -27.68
C MET A 494 -9.11 3.33 -27.99
N THR A 495 -9.84 2.79 -27.04
CA THR A 495 -10.56 1.53 -27.20
C THR A 495 -12.08 1.71 -27.32
N GLY A 496 -12.53 2.93 -27.28
CA GLY A 496 -13.94 3.31 -27.41
C GLY A 496 -14.10 4.79 -27.63
N ASN A 497 -15.32 5.21 -27.91
CA ASN A 497 -15.65 6.64 -28.01
C ASN A 497 -15.30 7.34 -26.70
N SER A 498 -14.69 8.48 -26.82
CA SER A 498 -14.16 9.24 -25.68
C SER A 498 -14.64 10.67 -25.70
N SER A 499 -14.74 11.26 -24.52
CA SER A 499 -15.11 12.66 -24.33
C SER A 499 -14.29 13.28 -23.22
N VAL A 500 -13.83 14.51 -23.42
CA VAL A 500 -13.08 15.28 -22.42
C VAL A 500 -13.50 16.75 -22.49
N LYS A 501 -13.39 17.47 -21.39
CA LYS A 501 -13.60 18.91 -21.36
C LYS A 501 -12.41 19.63 -22.02
N HIS A 502 -11.21 19.29 -21.63
CA HIS A 502 -9.98 19.84 -22.14
C HIS A 502 -8.94 18.75 -22.36
N LEU A 503 -8.33 18.75 -23.53
CA LEU A 503 -7.20 17.88 -23.86
C LEU A 503 -5.98 18.74 -24.15
N GLU A 504 -4.90 18.47 -23.43
CA GLU A 504 -3.59 19.05 -23.69
C GLU A 504 -2.65 17.93 -24.11
N SER A 505 -1.96 18.11 -25.24
CA SER A 505 -1.04 17.10 -25.76
C SER A 505 0.25 17.75 -26.22
N SER A 506 1.36 17.23 -25.72
CA SER A 506 2.71 17.68 -26.08
C SER A 506 3.60 16.48 -26.35
N GLY A 507 4.18 16.43 -27.54
CA GLY A 507 5.11 15.36 -27.93
C GLY A 507 4.50 13.97 -27.91
N SER A 508 3.21 13.84 -28.16
CA SER A 508 2.44 12.62 -27.90
C SER A 508 1.76 12.09 -29.16
N ALA A 509 1.26 10.87 -29.08
CA ALA A 509 0.50 10.22 -30.13
C ALA A 509 -0.88 9.79 -29.63
N LEU A 510 -1.92 10.09 -30.41
CA LEU A 510 -3.28 9.64 -30.16
C LEU A 510 -3.67 8.67 -31.28
N TYR A 511 -3.92 7.42 -30.92
CA TYR A 511 -4.44 6.42 -31.83
C TYR A 511 -5.93 6.29 -31.59
N PHE A 512 -6.76 6.63 -32.57
CA PHE A 512 -8.21 6.66 -32.41
C PHE A 512 -8.84 5.28 -32.40
N SER A 513 -8.20 4.33 -33.07
CA SER A 513 -8.65 2.94 -33.13
C SER A 513 -7.53 2.01 -33.54
N ARG A 514 -7.69 0.72 -33.24
CA ARG A 514 -6.73 -0.29 -33.69
C ARG A 514 -7.02 -0.73 -35.11
N PRO A 515 -6.03 -1.12 -35.91
CA PRO A 515 -6.25 -1.73 -37.22
C PRO A 515 -7.21 -2.91 -37.16
N GLY A 516 -8.16 -2.98 -38.07
CA GLY A 516 -9.21 -4.00 -38.09
C GLY A 516 -10.30 -3.85 -37.04
N GLY A 517 -10.20 -2.87 -36.15
CA GLY A 517 -11.21 -2.63 -35.12
C GLY A 517 -12.26 -1.59 -35.53
N GLU A 518 -13.20 -1.35 -34.61
CA GLU A 518 -14.22 -0.32 -34.80
C GLU A 518 -13.60 1.09 -34.82
N PHE A 519 -14.25 2.00 -35.53
CA PHE A 519 -13.87 3.40 -35.51
C PHE A 519 -14.42 4.09 -34.28
N HIS A 520 -13.68 5.09 -33.81
CA HIS A 520 -14.04 5.82 -32.58
C HIS A 520 -14.07 7.32 -32.81
N THR A 521 -14.88 7.98 -32.00
CA THR A 521 -14.97 9.44 -31.95
C THR A 521 -14.43 9.96 -30.62
N LEU A 522 -13.53 10.94 -30.72
CA LEU A 522 -13.13 11.76 -29.57
C LEU A 522 -13.84 13.11 -29.66
N THR A 523 -14.56 13.44 -28.62
CA THR A 523 -15.18 14.76 -28.46
C THR A 523 -14.44 15.51 -27.38
N ALA A 524 -13.88 16.67 -27.71
CA ALA A 524 -13.20 17.55 -26.77
C ALA A 524 -13.86 18.92 -26.77
N GLY A 525 -14.03 19.52 -25.61
CA GLY A 525 -14.47 20.92 -25.52
C GLY A 525 -13.40 21.84 -26.09
N SER A 526 -12.24 21.86 -25.46
CA SER A 526 -11.06 22.57 -25.95
C SER A 526 -9.87 21.61 -26.08
N MET A 527 -8.95 21.95 -26.98
CA MET A 527 -7.77 21.15 -27.25
C MET A 527 -6.58 22.05 -27.56
N ASP A 528 -5.51 21.88 -26.78
CA ASP A 528 -4.19 22.45 -27.02
C ASP A 528 -3.23 21.32 -27.39
N ILE A 529 -2.77 21.32 -28.63
CA ILE A 529 -1.95 20.22 -29.14
C ILE A 529 -0.70 20.78 -29.83
N SER A 530 0.47 20.27 -29.44
CA SER A 530 1.75 20.63 -30.06
C SER A 530 2.66 19.43 -30.16
N ASP A 531 3.45 19.39 -31.23
CA ASP A 531 4.44 18.32 -31.47
C ASP A 531 3.84 16.94 -31.35
N SER A 532 2.60 16.75 -31.79
CA SER A 532 1.84 15.54 -31.57
C SER A 532 1.32 14.96 -32.89
N VAL A 533 0.97 13.69 -32.83
CA VAL A 533 0.43 12.96 -33.98
C VAL A 533 -0.93 12.37 -33.64
N LEU A 534 -1.91 12.64 -34.50
CA LEU A 534 -3.19 11.94 -34.49
C LEU A 534 -3.15 10.84 -35.56
N VAL A 535 -3.35 9.60 -35.14
CA VAL A 535 -3.46 8.47 -36.06
C VAL A 535 -4.93 8.09 -36.20
N MET A 536 -5.51 8.37 -37.36
CA MET A 536 -6.92 8.14 -37.64
C MET A 536 -7.07 7.18 -38.80
N ARG A 537 -8.01 6.26 -38.68
CA ARG A 537 -8.32 5.25 -39.70
C ARG A 537 -9.62 5.59 -40.42
N THR A 538 -9.69 5.19 -41.63
CA THR A 538 -10.92 5.24 -42.45
C THR A 538 -10.94 4.12 -43.47
N ASP A 539 -12.14 3.59 -43.78
CA ASP A 539 -12.38 2.65 -44.87
C ASP A 539 -13.01 3.35 -46.10
N LEU A 540 -13.02 4.67 -46.12
CA LEU A 540 -13.68 5.52 -47.12
C LEU A 540 -15.21 5.58 -47.02
N HIS A 541 -15.84 4.84 -46.11
CA HIS A 541 -17.26 4.95 -45.77
C HIS A 541 -17.46 5.47 -44.37
N HIS A 542 -16.64 4.98 -43.46
CA HIS A 542 -16.64 5.32 -42.06
C HIS A 542 -15.24 5.74 -41.66
N SER A 543 -15.13 6.50 -40.60
CA SER A 543 -13.84 6.98 -40.13
C SER A 543 -13.83 7.18 -38.63
N ASP A 544 -12.63 7.16 -38.07
CA ASP A 544 -12.36 7.82 -36.80
C ASP A 544 -12.68 9.31 -36.92
N GLN A 545 -13.08 9.93 -35.82
CA GLN A 545 -13.44 11.35 -35.80
C GLN A 545 -12.92 12.07 -34.57
N LEU A 546 -12.46 13.29 -34.77
CA LEU A 546 -12.20 14.24 -33.70
C LEU A 546 -13.17 15.41 -33.83
N ARG A 547 -13.92 15.69 -32.76
CA ARG A 547 -14.83 16.82 -32.67
C ARG A 547 -14.40 17.75 -31.56
N VAL A 548 -13.97 18.94 -31.91
CA VAL A 548 -13.61 19.98 -30.94
C VAL A 548 -14.69 21.08 -31.01
N THR A 549 -15.28 21.38 -29.86
CA THR A 549 -16.50 22.22 -29.82
C THR A 549 -16.27 23.64 -29.40
N GLU A 550 -15.21 23.96 -28.66
CA GLU A 550 -14.95 25.31 -28.12
C GLU A 550 -13.72 25.98 -28.72
N SER A 551 -12.56 25.33 -28.66
CA SER A 551 -11.33 25.85 -29.26
C SER A 551 -10.34 24.74 -29.58
N LEU A 552 -9.68 24.86 -30.73
CA LEU A 552 -8.56 24.01 -31.12
C LEU A 552 -7.38 24.92 -31.46
N ARG A 553 -6.28 24.75 -30.72
CA ARG A 553 -5.04 25.50 -30.90
C ARG A 553 -3.87 24.54 -30.96
N GLY A 554 -2.88 24.91 -31.71
CA GLY A 554 -1.64 24.17 -31.72
C GLY A 554 -0.83 24.39 -32.98
N LYS A 555 0.35 23.79 -32.98
CA LYS A 555 1.30 23.87 -34.07
C LYS A 555 2.19 22.64 -34.11
N ASN A 556 2.75 22.40 -35.29
CA ASN A 556 3.71 21.34 -35.51
C ASN A 556 3.11 19.93 -35.19
N ASN A 557 1.86 19.72 -35.59
CA ASN A 557 1.17 18.48 -35.43
C ASN A 557 0.98 17.75 -36.75
N LEU A 558 0.95 16.41 -36.70
CA LEU A 558 0.70 15.58 -37.85
C LEU A 558 -0.66 14.90 -37.71
N LEU A 559 -1.50 15.01 -38.74
CA LEU A 559 -2.66 14.16 -38.90
C LEU A 559 -2.27 13.01 -39.86
N LEU A 560 -2.07 11.83 -39.30
CA LEU A 560 -1.75 10.64 -40.06
C LEU A 560 -3.03 9.86 -40.32
N VAL A 561 -3.46 9.81 -41.57
CA VAL A 561 -4.69 9.12 -41.98
C VAL A 561 -4.33 7.80 -42.62
N ASP A 562 -4.82 6.72 -42.01
CA ASP A 562 -4.59 5.34 -42.45
C ASP A 562 -5.85 4.80 -43.14
N PHE A 563 -5.76 4.53 -44.42
CA PHE A 563 -6.82 3.90 -45.23
C PHE A 563 -6.32 2.62 -45.94
N THR A 564 -5.38 1.93 -45.32
CA THR A 564 -4.86 0.65 -45.82
C THR A 564 -5.91 -0.46 -45.88
N GLU A 565 -7.00 -0.33 -45.10
CA GLU A 565 -8.11 -1.29 -45.05
C GLU A 565 -9.24 -0.96 -46.03
N ARG A 566 -9.08 0.02 -46.88
CA ARG A 566 -10.11 0.35 -47.84
C ARG A 566 -10.30 -0.78 -48.85
N SER A 567 -11.51 -0.91 -49.38
CA SER A 567 -11.79 -1.73 -50.53
C SER A 567 -11.90 -0.89 -51.81
N ASP A 568 -11.48 -1.46 -52.93
CA ASP A 568 -11.54 -0.77 -54.22
C ASP A 568 -12.96 -0.46 -54.65
N GLY A 569 -13.14 0.66 -55.37
CA GLY A 569 -14.42 1.05 -55.93
C GLY A 569 -15.30 1.92 -55.03
N GLN A 570 -14.83 2.28 -53.87
CA GLN A 570 -15.59 3.13 -52.96
C GLN A 570 -15.29 4.61 -53.16
N LYS A 571 -16.32 5.41 -53.04
CA LYS A 571 -16.24 6.87 -53.18
C LYS A 571 -16.52 7.51 -51.84
N ALA A 572 -15.53 8.16 -51.29
CA ALA A 572 -15.71 9.02 -50.13
C ALA A 572 -15.89 10.48 -50.60
N LEU A 573 -16.95 11.09 -50.12
CA LEU A 573 -17.21 12.52 -50.35
C LEU A 573 -17.43 13.18 -49.03
N ASN A 574 -16.56 14.17 -48.72
CA ASN A 574 -16.69 15.03 -47.54
C ASN A 574 -16.82 14.27 -46.21
N ILE A 575 -16.02 13.24 -46.01
CA ILE A 575 -15.96 12.58 -44.73
C ILE A 575 -15.18 13.47 -43.75
N PRO A 576 -15.81 13.98 -42.69
CA PRO A 576 -15.10 14.79 -41.71
C PRO A 576 -14.24 13.87 -40.81
N LEU A 577 -12.94 14.17 -40.80
CA LEU A 577 -12.00 13.51 -39.85
C LEU A 577 -11.85 14.35 -38.59
N VAL A 578 -11.64 15.65 -38.76
CA VAL A 578 -11.52 16.63 -37.66
C VAL A 578 -12.47 17.76 -37.91
N THR A 579 -13.26 18.09 -36.91
CA THR A 579 -14.11 19.30 -36.94
C THR A 579 -13.75 20.19 -35.76
N ALA A 580 -13.65 21.48 -36.01
CA ALA A 580 -13.24 22.46 -35.00
C ALA A 580 -14.07 23.75 -35.18
N PRO A 581 -14.10 24.64 -34.18
CA PRO A 581 -14.84 25.91 -34.27
C PRO A 581 -14.33 26.83 -35.37
N ALA A 582 -15.18 27.76 -35.78
CA ALA A 582 -14.78 28.82 -36.71
C ALA A 582 -13.58 29.62 -36.19
N GLY A 583 -12.67 29.99 -37.07
CA GLY A 583 -11.45 30.69 -36.73
C GLY A 583 -10.27 29.77 -36.36
N THR A 584 -10.46 28.46 -36.36
CA THR A 584 -9.35 27.52 -36.20
C THR A 584 -8.45 27.54 -37.43
N GLY A 585 -7.15 27.68 -37.20
CA GLY A 585 -6.18 27.74 -38.28
C GLY A 585 -6.00 26.43 -39.00
N ALA A 586 -5.86 26.46 -40.31
CA ALA A 586 -5.59 25.24 -41.10
C ALA A 586 -4.18 24.67 -40.87
N ASP A 587 -3.31 25.43 -40.25
CA ASP A 587 -1.94 25.07 -39.93
C ASP A 587 -1.76 24.28 -38.61
N VAL A 588 -2.85 24.04 -37.90
CA VAL A 588 -2.80 23.17 -36.69
C VAL A 588 -2.26 21.80 -37.03
N PHE A 589 -2.62 21.25 -38.18
CA PHE A 589 -2.15 19.94 -38.65
C PHE A 589 -1.50 20.05 -40.03
N SER A 590 -0.37 19.35 -40.19
CA SER A 590 0.02 18.84 -41.51
C SER A 590 -0.57 17.44 -41.69
N VAL A 591 -0.76 17.02 -42.90
CA VAL A 591 -1.45 15.76 -43.22
C VAL A 591 -0.51 14.81 -43.93
N LYS A 592 -0.56 13.54 -43.54
CA LYS A 592 0.12 12.44 -44.22
C LYS A 592 -0.80 11.23 -44.29
N THR A 593 -0.70 10.45 -45.37
CA THR A 593 -1.52 9.27 -45.56
C THR A 593 -0.71 7.98 -45.54
N ARG A 594 -1.35 6.91 -45.10
CA ARG A 594 -0.91 5.54 -45.31
C ARG A 594 -1.91 4.80 -46.21
N ASP A 595 -1.39 4.10 -47.20
CA ASP A 595 -2.16 3.43 -48.21
C ASP A 595 -1.41 2.21 -48.74
N THR A 596 -2.10 1.22 -49.24
CA THR A 596 -1.51 0.00 -49.84
C THR A 596 -0.84 0.25 -51.18
N GLY A 597 -1.12 1.36 -51.83
CA GLY A 597 -0.58 1.67 -53.15
C GLY A 597 -1.27 1.00 -54.35
N PHE A 598 -2.31 0.24 -54.11
CA PHE A 598 -3.02 -0.55 -55.13
C PHE A 598 -4.41 -0.02 -55.48
N SER A 599 -4.54 1.26 -55.70
CA SER A 599 -5.86 1.82 -55.94
C SER A 599 -5.87 2.77 -57.14
N HIS A 600 -6.96 2.74 -57.87
CA HIS A 600 -7.25 3.69 -58.91
C HIS A 600 -7.80 5.05 -58.39
N ILE A 601 -7.94 5.17 -57.10
CA ILE A 601 -8.45 6.37 -56.47
C ILE A 601 -7.41 6.95 -55.48
N THR A 602 -7.30 8.25 -55.45
CA THR A 602 -6.39 8.92 -54.56
C THR A 602 -7.17 9.67 -53.49
N PRO A 603 -7.14 9.19 -52.23
CA PRO A 603 -7.72 9.93 -51.13
C PRO A 603 -6.90 11.19 -50.83
N VAL A 604 -7.61 12.26 -50.57
CA VAL A 604 -7.01 13.58 -50.24
C VAL A 604 -7.71 14.11 -49.00
N VAL A 605 -6.92 14.59 -48.05
CA VAL A 605 -7.45 15.26 -46.86
C VAL A 605 -7.21 16.74 -46.99
N ARG A 606 -8.26 17.49 -46.78
CA ARG A 606 -8.29 18.91 -47.03
C ARG A 606 -8.84 19.67 -45.85
N ALA A 607 -8.15 20.71 -45.40
CA ALA A 607 -8.70 21.66 -44.43
C ALA A 607 -9.60 22.65 -45.12
N GLU A 608 -10.84 22.72 -44.70
CA GLU A 608 -11.83 23.67 -45.21
C GLU A 608 -12.26 24.58 -44.06
N GLN A 609 -12.08 25.89 -44.28
CA GLN A 609 -12.50 26.92 -43.34
C GLN A 609 -13.79 27.58 -43.85
N GLY A 610 -14.78 27.64 -42.98
CA GLY A 610 -16.07 28.24 -43.27
C GLY A 610 -16.65 28.97 -42.08
N THR A 611 -17.83 29.55 -42.26
CA THR A 611 -18.55 30.25 -41.19
C THR A 611 -19.04 29.32 -40.10
N GLY A 612 -19.20 28.03 -40.38
CA GLY A 612 -19.62 27.00 -39.41
C GLY A 612 -18.47 26.32 -38.72
N GLY A 613 -17.22 26.61 -39.09
CA GLY A 613 -16.05 25.99 -38.48
C GLY A 613 -14.96 25.62 -39.48
N THR A 614 -13.90 25.00 -38.98
CA THR A 614 -12.83 24.41 -39.77
C THR A 614 -12.94 22.90 -39.72
N ALA A 615 -12.87 22.26 -40.88
CA ALA A 615 -12.93 20.80 -40.98
C ALA A 615 -11.80 20.24 -41.82
N TRP A 616 -11.15 19.19 -41.36
CA TRP A 616 -10.27 18.35 -42.17
C TRP A 616 -11.09 17.23 -42.76
N GLN A 617 -11.37 17.31 -44.05
CA GLN A 617 -12.27 16.39 -44.72
C GLN A 617 -11.53 15.47 -45.68
N LEU A 618 -11.96 14.24 -45.72
CA LEU A 618 -11.49 13.24 -46.67
C LEU A 618 -12.37 13.29 -47.94
N ASN A 619 -11.71 13.48 -49.06
CA ASN A 619 -12.31 13.37 -50.39
C ASN A 619 -11.53 12.38 -51.26
N VAL A 620 -12.18 11.76 -52.19
CA VAL A 620 -11.54 10.91 -53.18
C VAL A 620 -11.50 11.64 -54.51
N VAL A 621 -10.30 11.81 -55.03
CA VAL A 621 -10.09 12.37 -56.35
C VAL A 621 -9.89 11.19 -57.32
N GLN A 622 -10.76 11.04 -58.32
CA GLN A 622 -10.52 10.07 -59.37
C GLN A 622 -9.34 10.52 -60.22
N PRO A 623 -8.39 9.64 -60.51
CA PRO A 623 -7.35 9.96 -61.44
C PRO A 623 -8.00 10.29 -62.78
N GLU A 624 -7.59 11.34 -63.41
CA GLU A 624 -7.99 11.60 -64.80
C GLU A 624 -7.66 10.35 -65.62
N THR A 625 -8.66 9.79 -66.26
CA THR A 625 -8.44 8.75 -67.24
C THR A 625 -7.44 9.31 -68.23
N ALA A 626 -6.31 8.63 -68.39
CA ALA A 626 -5.27 8.95 -69.32
C ALA A 626 -5.78 8.66 -70.77
N ALA A 627 -6.86 9.28 -71.16
CA ALA A 627 -7.52 9.02 -72.40
C ALA A 627 -7.15 9.99 -73.51
N GLU A 628 -6.29 10.94 -73.25
CA GLU A 628 -5.85 11.78 -74.37
C GLU A 628 -4.41 12.19 -74.17
N PRO A 629 -3.56 11.84 -75.09
CA PRO A 629 -2.23 12.38 -75.16
C PRO A 629 -2.29 13.75 -75.79
N VAL A 630 -2.95 14.66 -75.15
CA VAL A 630 -2.90 16.00 -75.67
C VAL A 630 -2.41 16.91 -74.58
N VAL A 631 -1.07 17.03 -74.59
CA VAL A 631 -1.01 18.31 -75.07
C VAL A 631 -1.17 19.39 -74.02
N ASP A 632 -0.21 20.00 -73.73
CA ASP A 632 -0.06 21.11 -72.86
C ASP A 632 0.07 20.70 -71.39
N GLU A 633 1.21 20.16 -71.17
CA GLU A 633 1.77 20.08 -69.81
C GLU A 633 1.75 21.43 -69.07
N VAL A 634 1.43 22.51 -69.82
CA VAL A 634 1.40 23.88 -69.30
C VAL A 634 0.04 24.27 -68.72
N SER A 635 -1.00 23.52 -68.99
CA SER A 635 -2.36 23.86 -68.55
C SER A 635 -3.03 22.92 -67.60
N ARG A 636 -2.29 21.97 -67.02
CA ARG A 636 -2.83 21.23 -65.91
C ARG A 636 -3.05 22.20 -64.75
N PRO A 637 -4.29 22.39 -64.32
CA PRO A 637 -4.49 23.13 -63.11
C PRO A 637 -3.71 22.39 -62.04
N SER A 638 -2.87 23.11 -61.36
CA SER A 638 -2.32 22.65 -60.12
C SER A 638 -3.48 22.10 -59.30
N LEU A 639 -3.43 20.85 -58.97
CA LEU A 639 -4.33 20.32 -57.98
C LEU A 639 -4.45 21.30 -56.85
N PRO A 640 -5.66 21.58 -56.40
CA PRO A 640 -5.82 22.56 -55.34
C PRO A 640 -4.88 22.21 -54.19
N VAL A 641 -4.31 23.22 -53.64
CA VAL A 641 -3.49 23.05 -52.48
C VAL A 641 -4.32 22.49 -51.38
N VAL A 642 -3.99 21.37 -51.10
CA VAL A 642 -4.61 20.58 -50.10
C VAL A 642 -3.57 20.41 -49.07
N MET A 643 -3.98 20.22 -47.86
CA MET A 643 -3.09 19.64 -46.88
C MET A 643 -2.81 18.25 -47.38
N ARG A 644 -1.82 18.18 -48.16
CA ARG A 644 -1.47 16.99 -48.85
C ARG A 644 -0.72 16.11 -47.92
N GLN A 645 -1.16 14.94 -47.87
CA GLN A 645 -0.31 13.90 -47.40
C GLN A 645 0.93 13.90 -48.21
N ASP A 646 2.03 13.85 -47.53
CA ASP A 646 3.25 13.52 -48.20
C ASP A 646 3.10 12.21 -48.94
N ALA A 647 3.67 12.19 -50.08
CA ALA A 647 3.64 11.06 -50.95
C ALA A 647 3.97 9.80 -50.18
N LYS A 648 3.26 8.76 -50.53
CA LYS A 648 3.63 7.44 -50.19
C LYS A 648 5.12 7.31 -50.19
N THR A 649 5.63 6.76 -49.16
CA THR A 649 6.98 6.27 -49.15
C THR A 649 7.22 5.47 -50.42
N PRO A 650 8.17 5.82 -51.23
CA PRO A 650 8.51 5.00 -52.37
C PRO A 650 8.90 3.61 -51.92
N ASN A 651 8.64 2.66 -52.75
CA ASN A 651 8.99 1.28 -52.51
C ASN A 651 10.41 1.09 -52.05
#